data_89affe6dcccc7b045f345c063b007c82
#
_entry.id   89affe6dcccc7b045f345c063b007c82
#
_cell.length_a   1.000
_cell.length_b   1.000
_cell.length_c   1.000
_cell.angle_alpha   90.00
_cell.angle_beta   90.00
_cell.angle_gamma   90.00
#
_symmetry.space_group_name_H-M   'P 1'
#
loop_
_entity.id
_entity.type
_entity.pdbx_description
1 polymer ?
#
loop_
_entity_poly.entity_id
_entity_poly.type
_entity_poly.pdbx_seq_one_letter_code
_entity_poly.pdbx_strand_id
1 'polypeptide(L)'
;MSDFITVKGARAHNLKNIDVKIPRDKLVVVTGLSGSGKSSLAFDTIYAEGQRRYVESLSAYARQFLGQMDKPDVDYIEGLSPAISIDQKTTSHNPRSTVGTVTEIYDYLRLLFARVGKPHCPKCGKPITQQTVDQMVDNIMSLPERSKLLIMAQIIRGKKGEHKKVLEQIRKEGYVRVRIDGEVIDINEEINLEKNKKHTIEVVIDRLIVREGIEQRLADSLETALDIGEGIVYVQVVDGELLMFSQNFACIDCGISLPEIAPRMFSFNSPYGACPECSGLGSHQQFDIDLVMPNKNLSPAEGLFAPLSKNPASYAMVQIEAVLKKYGYTLNTPWNEIDKNIQEYLINGSGEERFNYSYVNMYDEYKEYFSPFEGVMPMLERRYKETNSDIMRESYEAYMSTTPCPKCKGARLKPEVLSITIGDKNIKQVTDMTIAEASEFFKNLKFTEREEIIAKQIMKELHARLGFLLDVGLEYLTLSRAAGTLSGGEAQRIRLATQIGSGLVGVLYILDEPSIGLHQRDNNRLLATLKHLRDLGNTLIVVEHDEDTMYAADCIIDIGPKAGAGGGEVVAQGTVEEIKQNLDSITGQYLSRRKYIPVPKERRKGNGNFIEVVGAKENNLKNINVKFPLGVFTVVTGVSGSGKSTLVNEILYKGLASKLYTIKGKPGKHKEIKGIENIDKIINIDQSPIGRTPRSNPATYTGVFDSIRELFSQTNEAKIRGYKPGRFSFNVKGGRCEACHGDGIIKIEMHFLPDVYVPCEVCKGARYNRETLEVKYKGKTISDVLNMTVDEGCVFFENIPKIYRYMKVLQDVGLGYIQLGQPATTLSGGEAQRVKLASELARRSTGKTLYILDEPTTGLHTADIHQLLDVLQRLVDGGDTVVVIEHNLDVIKTADYLIDLGPEGGNRGGTIVAKGTPEDIAKVKASYTGQFLKPLLEEGKRLNKRDA
;
A
#
# COMPACT_ATOMS: atom_id res chain seq x y z
N MET A 1 -25.03 1.68 -34.75
CA MET A 1 -24.73 2.39 -33.51
C MET A 1 -24.11 3.72 -33.93
N SER A 2 -24.25 4.79 -33.13
CA SER A 2 -23.61 6.07 -33.42
C SER A 2 -22.07 5.91 -33.42
N ASP A 3 -21.40 6.53 -34.40
CA ASP A 3 -19.91 6.49 -34.47
C ASP A 3 -19.23 7.39 -33.42
N PHE A 4 -20.05 8.14 -32.66
CA PHE A 4 -19.58 9.09 -31.66
C PHE A 4 -20.35 8.94 -30.35
N ILE A 5 -19.69 9.20 -29.25
CA ILE A 5 -20.29 9.58 -27.98
C ILE A 5 -20.48 11.10 -28.04
N THR A 6 -21.74 11.56 -27.98
CA THR A 6 -22.06 12.98 -28.05
C THR A 6 -22.49 13.47 -26.67
N VAL A 7 -21.70 14.38 -26.09
CA VAL A 7 -21.98 15.06 -24.82
C VAL A 7 -22.53 16.44 -25.16
N LYS A 8 -23.65 16.83 -24.59
CA LYS A 8 -24.32 18.14 -24.80
C LYS A 8 -24.56 18.82 -23.46
N GLY A 9 -24.10 20.07 -23.36
CA GLY A 9 -24.38 20.92 -22.22
C GLY A 9 -23.75 20.46 -20.91
N ALA A 10 -22.51 19.99 -20.90
CA ALA A 10 -21.83 19.59 -19.67
C ALA A 10 -21.43 20.80 -18.81
N ARG A 11 -21.87 20.78 -17.53
CA ARG A 11 -21.70 21.89 -16.56
C ARG A 11 -21.14 21.41 -15.21
N ALA A 12 -20.68 20.17 -15.14
CA ALA A 12 -20.10 19.64 -13.89
C ALA A 12 -18.90 20.49 -13.44
N HIS A 13 -18.89 20.90 -12.19
CA HIS A 13 -17.82 21.71 -11.56
C HIS A 13 -17.52 23.01 -12.31
N ASN A 14 -16.35 23.10 -12.97
CA ASN A 14 -15.93 24.30 -13.70
C ASN A 14 -16.23 24.26 -15.21
N LEU A 15 -16.88 23.22 -15.70
CA LEU A 15 -17.26 23.11 -17.12
C LEU A 15 -18.30 24.19 -17.51
N LYS A 16 -18.04 24.87 -18.62
CA LYS A 16 -18.84 26.01 -19.10
C LYS A 16 -19.87 25.62 -20.17
N ASN A 17 -20.79 24.73 -19.85
CA ASN A 17 -21.85 24.27 -20.77
C ASN A 17 -21.27 23.79 -22.11
N ILE A 18 -20.30 22.86 -22.04
CA ILE A 18 -19.57 22.42 -23.22
C ILE A 18 -20.28 21.30 -23.99
N ASP A 19 -20.10 21.32 -25.29
CA ASP A 19 -20.50 20.26 -26.22
C ASP A 19 -19.27 19.53 -26.76
N VAL A 20 -19.24 18.20 -26.68
CA VAL A 20 -18.11 17.38 -27.12
C VAL A 20 -18.58 16.16 -27.89
N LYS A 21 -17.93 15.87 -29.03
CA LYS A 21 -18.12 14.63 -29.80
C LYS A 21 -16.89 13.75 -29.72
N ILE A 22 -17.00 12.60 -29.08
CA ILE A 22 -15.89 11.68 -28.85
C ILE A 22 -16.03 10.48 -29.80
N PRO A 23 -15.05 10.21 -30.68
CA PRO A 23 -15.12 9.07 -31.59
C PRO A 23 -15.07 7.75 -30.80
N ARG A 24 -15.92 6.78 -31.21
CA ARG A 24 -15.94 5.44 -30.64
C ARG A 24 -14.86 4.56 -31.25
N ASP A 25 -14.52 3.50 -30.51
CA ASP A 25 -13.50 2.51 -30.88
C ASP A 25 -12.13 3.14 -31.22
N LYS A 26 -11.81 4.21 -30.47
CA LYS A 26 -10.61 5.02 -30.60
C LYS A 26 -9.95 5.26 -29.25
N LEU A 27 -8.65 5.59 -29.32
CA LEU A 27 -7.89 6.10 -28.18
C LEU A 27 -8.02 7.63 -28.17
N VAL A 28 -8.77 8.17 -27.21
CA VAL A 28 -9.02 9.59 -27.06
C VAL A 28 -8.29 10.10 -25.83
N VAL A 29 -7.44 11.13 -26.00
CA VAL A 29 -6.73 11.76 -24.89
C VAL A 29 -7.42 13.08 -24.54
N VAL A 30 -7.77 13.24 -23.26
CA VAL A 30 -8.26 14.51 -22.69
C VAL A 30 -7.11 15.16 -21.94
N THR A 31 -6.69 16.33 -22.42
CA THR A 31 -5.51 17.06 -21.90
C THR A 31 -5.86 18.51 -21.55
N GLY A 32 -4.88 19.28 -21.05
CA GLY A 32 -5.00 20.67 -20.62
C GLY A 32 -4.35 20.94 -19.28
N LEU A 33 -4.33 22.19 -18.82
CA LEU A 33 -3.72 22.58 -17.54
C LEU A 33 -4.32 21.83 -16.33
N SER A 34 -3.56 21.72 -15.25
CA SER A 34 -4.08 21.19 -13.97
C SER A 34 -5.25 22.07 -13.51
N GLY A 35 -6.37 21.44 -13.11
CA GLY A 35 -7.61 22.14 -12.72
C GLY A 35 -8.41 22.77 -13.87
N SER A 36 -8.14 22.43 -15.15
CA SER A 36 -8.89 22.95 -16.30
C SER A 36 -10.28 22.33 -16.49
N GLY A 37 -10.58 21.19 -15.86
CA GLY A 37 -11.87 20.49 -15.98
C GLY A 37 -11.82 19.13 -16.69
N LYS A 38 -10.62 18.59 -16.97
CA LYS A 38 -10.43 17.28 -17.61
C LYS A 38 -11.14 16.15 -16.89
N SER A 39 -10.89 16.00 -15.61
CA SER A 39 -11.51 14.96 -14.77
C SER A 39 -13.01 15.18 -14.62
N SER A 40 -13.46 16.45 -14.58
CA SER A 40 -14.89 16.79 -14.55
C SER A 40 -15.63 16.32 -15.82
N LEU A 41 -14.99 16.41 -16.99
CA LEU A 41 -15.57 15.86 -18.22
C LEU A 41 -15.52 14.32 -18.22
N ALA A 42 -14.35 13.73 -17.98
CA ALA A 42 -14.14 12.29 -18.14
C ALA A 42 -14.84 11.47 -17.04
N PHE A 43 -14.67 11.84 -15.76
CA PHE A 43 -15.16 11.06 -14.61
C PHE A 43 -16.51 11.57 -14.10
N ASP A 44 -16.62 12.87 -13.79
CA ASP A 44 -17.82 13.41 -13.13
C ASP A 44 -19.00 13.59 -14.11
N THR A 45 -18.74 13.56 -15.43
CA THR A 45 -19.77 13.66 -16.46
C THR A 45 -19.96 12.34 -17.21
N ILE A 46 -18.98 11.89 -17.98
CA ILE A 46 -19.14 10.74 -18.90
C ILE A 46 -19.21 9.42 -18.14
N TYR A 47 -18.27 9.17 -17.23
CA TYR A 47 -18.27 7.94 -16.42
C TYR A 47 -19.48 7.89 -15.48
N ALA A 48 -19.76 8.99 -14.78
CA ALA A 48 -20.88 9.06 -13.84
C ALA A 48 -22.22 8.75 -14.52
N GLU A 49 -22.47 9.29 -15.72
CA GLU A 49 -23.69 9.00 -16.49
C GLU A 49 -23.70 7.56 -17.01
N GLY A 50 -22.55 7.04 -17.48
CA GLY A 50 -22.44 5.65 -17.93
C GLY A 50 -22.73 4.65 -16.81
N GLN A 51 -22.18 4.89 -15.62
CA GLN A 51 -22.39 4.07 -14.43
C GLN A 51 -23.85 4.20 -13.93
N ARG A 52 -24.41 5.42 -13.90
CA ARG A 52 -25.81 5.65 -13.52
C ARG A 52 -26.76 4.82 -14.39
N ARG A 53 -26.60 4.87 -15.72
CA ARG A 53 -27.43 4.08 -16.67
C ARG A 53 -27.25 2.57 -16.45
N TYR A 54 -26.05 2.13 -16.19
CA TYR A 54 -25.79 0.73 -15.89
C TYR A 54 -26.52 0.28 -14.61
N VAL A 55 -26.39 1.06 -13.53
CA VAL A 55 -27.09 0.77 -12.26
C VAL A 55 -28.61 0.81 -12.42
N GLU A 56 -29.15 1.75 -13.19
CA GLU A 56 -30.57 1.81 -13.48
C GLU A 56 -31.09 0.60 -14.29
N SER A 57 -30.26 -0.02 -15.10
CA SER A 57 -30.59 -1.25 -15.84
C SER A 57 -30.67 -2.50 -14.96
N LEU A 58 -30.14 -2.45 -13.75
CA LEU A 58 -30.13 -3.58 -12.80
C LEU A 58 -31.51 -3.75 -12.11
N SER A 59 -31.70 -4.93 -11.49
CA SER A 59 -32.91 -5.22 -10.73
C SER A 59 -33.11 -4.24 -9.56
N ALA A 60 -34.34 -4.02 -9.12
CA ALA A 60 -34.66 -3.15 -7.98
C ALA A 60 -33.90 -3.57 -6.70
N TYR A 61 -33.67 -4.87 -6.50
CA TYR A 61 -32.89 -5.42 -5.38
C TYR A 61 -31.43 -5.01 -5.47
N ALA A 62 -30.80 -5.15 -6.63
CA ALA A 62 -29.39 -4.76 -6.82
C ALA A 62 -29.19 -3.24 -6.65
N ARG A 63 -30.16 -2.42 -7.10
CA ARG A 63 -30.13 -0.96 -6.91
C ARG A 63 -30.17 -0.53 -5.44
N GLN A 64 -30.87 -1.27 -4.57
CA GLN A 64 -30.86 -0.98 -3.12
C GLN A 64 -29.46 -1.10 -2.49
N PHE A 65 -28.62 -2.01 -2.98
CA PHE A 65 -27.25 -2.20 -2.49
C PHE A 65 -26.23 -1.22 -3.08
N LEU A 66 -26.45 -0.78 -4.33
CA LEU A 66 -25.51 0.10 -5.03
C LEU A 66 -25.77 1.59 -4.79
N GLY A 67 -26.93 1.93 -4.21
CA GLY A 67 -27.35 3.31 -3.98
C GLY A 67 -27.88 4.00 -5.24
N GLN A 68 -28.55 5.12 -5.03
CA GLN A 68 -28.98 5.99 -6.12
C GLN A 68 -27.80 6.92 -6.47
N MET A 69 -27.39 6.94 -7.71
CA MET A 69 -26.35 7.86 -8.20
C MET A 69 -26.99 9.17 -8.64
N ASP A 70 -26.41 10.29 -8.25
CA ASP A 70 -26.84 11.60 -8.71
C ASP A 70 -26.62 11.72 -10.21
N LYS A 71 -27.60 12.34 -10.90
CA LYS A 71 -27.45 12.65 -12.33
C LYS A 71 -26.40 13.75 -12.48
N PRO A 72 -25.35 13.56 -13.31
CA PRO A 72 -24.41 14.63 -13.58
C PRO A 72 -25.11 15.83 -14.23
N ASP A 73 -24.58 17.03 -14.02
CA ASP A 73 -25.11 18.25 -14.62
C ASP A 73 -24.71 18.31 -16.10
N VAL A 74 -25.56 17.69 -16.91
CA VAL A 74 -25.46 17.58 -18.37
C VAL A 74 -26.84 17.50 -19.00
N ASP A 75 -27.01 18.11 -20.15
CA ASP A 75 -28.31 18.06 -20.83
C ASP A 75 -28.61 16.62 -21.28
N TYR A 76 -27.73 16.02 -22.09
CA TYR A 76 -27.81 14.62 -22.45
C TYR A 76 -26.48 14.08 -22.97
N ILE A 77 -26.34 12.74 -22.93
CA ILE A 77 -25.22 12.02 -23.52
C ILE A 77 -25.75 10.86 -24.35
N GLU A 78 -25.38 10.80 -25.62
CA GLU A 78 -25.72 9.72 -26.55
C GLU A 78 -24.53 8.86 -26.88
N GLY A 79 -24.76 7.59 -27.31
CA GLY A 79 -23.73 6.67 -27.77
C GLY A 79 -22.87 6.05 -26.68
N LEU A 80 -23.25 6.17 -25.38
CA LEU A 80 -22.49 5.56 -24.27
C LEU A 80 -22.55 4.03 -24.33
N SER A 81 -21.40 3.40 -24.19
CA SER A 81 -21.21 1.99 -23.84
C SER A 81 -21.13 1.80 -22.33
N PRO A 82 -21.23 0.56 -21.80
CA PRO A 82 -20.90 0.29 -20.40
C PRO A 82 -19.51 0.86 -20.06
N ALA A 83 -19.45 1.66 -19.00
CA ALA A 83 -18.24 2.42 -18.67
C ALA A 83 -17.49 1.78 -17.48
N ILE A 84 -16.17 1.64 -17.62
CA ILE A 84 -15.27 1.17 -16.59
C ILE A 84 -14.25 2.27 -16.30
N SER A 85 -14.14 2.67 -15.04
CA SER A 85 -13.15 3.63 -14.57
C SER A 85 -11.93 2.94 -13.97
N ILE A 86 -10.76 3.41 -14.32
CA ILE A 86 -9.48 3.00 -13.72
C ILE A 86 -8.80 4.25 -13.16
N ASP A 87 -9.20 4.62 -11.95
CA ASP A 87 -8.70 5.78 -11.23
C ASP A 87 -7.47 5.47 -10.35
N GLN A 88 -6.84 6.53 -9.84
CA GLN A 88 -5.63 6.45 -9.02
C GLN A 88 -5.92 6.28 -7.51
N LYS A 89 -7.16 6.54 -7.07
CA LYS A 89 -7.47 6.87 -5.66
C LYS A 89 -7.56 5.72 -4.66
N THR A 90 -7.42 4.43 -4.99
CA THR A 90 -7.68 3.38 -4.00
C THR A 90 -6.62 2.30 -3.96
N THR A 91 -5.60 2.49 -3.11
CA THR A 91 -4.88 1.35 -2.56
C THR A 91 -5.75 0.72 -1.47
N SER A 92 -6.00 -0.59 -1.57
CA SER A 92 -6.71 -1.31 -0.51
C SER A 92 -5.90 -1.28 0.78
N HIS A 93 -6.46 -0.73 1.84
CA HIS A 93 -5.85 -0.75 3.18
C HIS A 93 -6.02 -2.11 3.89
N ASN A 94 -6.63 -3.10 3.24
CA ASN A 94 -6.81 -4.42 3.83
C ASN A 94 -5.45 -5.16 3.87
N PRO A 95 -4.91 -5.49 5.05
CA PRO A 95 -3.60 -6.15 5.18
C PRO A 95 -3.57 -7.58 4.60
N ARG A 96 -4.73 -8.16 4.32
CA ARG A 96 -4.85 -9.47 3.69
C ARG A 96 -4.81 -9.43 2.17
N SER A 97 -5.04 -8.26 1.55
CA SER A 97 -4.97 -8.11 0.08
C SER A 97 -3.52 -8.15 -0.40
N THR A 98 -3.25 -8.98 -1.40
CA THR A 98 -1.94 -9.10 -2.07
C THR A 98 -2.11 -8.91 -3.58
N VAL A 99 -1.01 -8.69 -4.30
CA VAL A 99 -1.03 -8.65 -5.77
C VAL A 99 -1.72 -9.90 -6.32
N GLY A 100 -1.35 -11.10 -5.84
CA GLY A 100 -1.94 -12.36 -6.29
C GLY A 100 -3.45 -12.47 -6.05
N THR A 101 -3.97 -11.91 -4.94
CA THR A 101 -5.42 -11.96 -4.66
C THR A 101 -6.21 -10.90 -5.45
N VAL A 102 -5.65 -9.72 -5.66
CA VAL A 102 -6.31 -8.64 -6.43
C VAL A 102 -6.38 -9.00 -7.93
N THR A 103 -5.38 -9.74 -8.43
CA THR A 103 -5.33 -10.21 -9.82
C THR A 103 -6.04 -11.55 -10.03
N GLU A 104 -6.63 -12.13 -8.98
CA GLU A 104 -7.24 -13.47 -8.96
C GLU A 104 -6.27 -14.63 -9.29
N ILE A 105 -4.99 -14.34 -9.55
CA ILE A 105 -3.96 -15.36 -9.81
C ILE A 105 -3.89 -16.35 -8.64
N TYR A 106 -4.02 -15.86 -7.41
CA TYR A 106 -3.97 -16.70 -6.22
C TYR A 106 -5.11 -17.72 -6.16
N ASP A 107 -6.28 -17.43 -6.73
CA ASP A 107 -7.40 -18.35 -6.78
C ASP A 107 -7.13 -19.52 -7.73
N TYR A 108 -6.52 -19.22 -8.87
CA TYR A 108 -6.05 -20.28 -9.79
C TYR A 108 -4.89 -21.09 -9.19
N LEU A 109 -3.99 -20.46 -8.45
CA LEU A 109 -2.92 -21.18 -7.73
C LEU A 109 -3.50 -22.15 -6.70
N ARG A 110 -4.47 -21.71 -5.89
CA ARG A 110 -5.13 -22.60 -4.92
C ARG A 110 -5.77 -23.80 -5.58
N LEU A 111 -6.42 -23.59 -6.73
CA LEU A 111 -7.03 -24.67 -7.49
C LEU A 111 -5.96 -25.61 -8.07
N LEU A 112 -4.89 -25.07 -8.64
CA LEU A 112 -3.80 -25.85 -9.21
C LEU A 112 -3.13 -26.72 -8.13
N PHE A 113 -2.73 -26.12 -6.99
CA PHE A 113 -2.11 -26.85 -5.89
C PHE A 113 -3.02 -27.91 -5.27
N ALA A 114 -4.33 -27.67 -5.24
CA ALA A 114 -5.29 -28.65 -4.71
C ALA A 114 -5.51 -29.84 -5.66
N ARG A 115 -5.30 -29.68 -6.98
CA ARG A 115 -5.62 -30.72 -7.98
C ARG A 115 -4.43 -31.51 -8.46
N VAL A 116 -3.25 -30.86 -8.58
CA VAL A 116 -2.03 -31.49 -9.10
C VAL A 116 -0.84 -31.40 -8.13
N GLY A 117 -1.05 -30.80 -6.97
CA GLY A 117 0.00 -30.68 -5.95
C GLY A 117 0.37 -32.03 -5.33
N LYS A 118 1.67 -32.24 -5.13
CA LYS A 118 2.23 -33.45 -4.52
C LYS A 118 2.46 -33.20 -3.02
N PRO A 119 1.74 -33.89 -2.13
CA PRO A 119 1.89 -33.71 -0.69
C PRO A 119 3.15 -34.39 -0.18
N HIS A 120 3.83 -33.72 0.75
CA HIS A 120 4.99 -34.23 1.47
C HIS A 120 4.75 -34.14 2.97
N CYS A 121 5.49 -34.93 3.74
CA CYS A 121 5.41 -34.87 5.20
C CYS A 121 6.02 -33.56 5.70
N PRO A 122 5.29 -32.74 6.49
CA PRO A 122 5.82 -31.48 7.03
C PRO A 122 6.99 -31.65 8.01
N LYS A 123 7.25 -32.88 8.52
CA LYS A 123 8.36 -33.18 9.41
C LYS A 123 9.58 -33.75 8.67
N CYS A 124 9.41 -34.82 7.90
CA CYS A 124 10.52 -35.54 7.28
C CYS A 124 10.71 -35.26 5.78
N GLY A 125 9.75 -34.52 5.15
CA GLY A 125 9.84 -34.16 3.73
C GLY A 125 9.57 -35.30 2.74
N LYS A 126 9.31 -36.52 3.19
CA LYS A 126 9.01 -37.65 2.29
C LYS A 126 7.67 -37.43 1.58
N PRO A 127 7.53 -37.86 0.31
CA PRO A 127 6.26 -37.79 -0.39
C PRO A 127 5.21 -38.68 0.28
N ILE A 128 3.97 -38.21 0.31
CA ILE A 128 2.83 -38.88 0.91
C ILE A 128 1.85 -39.24 -0.21
N THR A 129 1.40 -40.49 -0.26
CA THR A 129 0.42 -40.99 -1.24
C THR A 129 -0.81 -41.49 -0.54
N GLN A 130 -1.96 -41.41 -1.20
CA GLN A 130 -3.17 -42.15 -0.83
C GLN A 130 -3.08 -43.55 -1.46
N GLN A 131 -3.62 -44.51 -0.71
CA GLN A 131 -3.75 -45.91 -1.23
C GLN A 131 -5.23 -46.26 -1.33
N THR A 132 -5.63 -46.85 -2.43
CA THR A 132 -6.96 -47.48 -2.52
C THR A 132 -6.98 -48.81 -1.78
N VAL A 133 -8.16 -49.29 -1.42
CA VAL A 133 -8.30 -50.61 -0.79
C VAL A 133 -7.70 -51.70 -1.66
N ASP A 134 -7.90 -51.66 -2.97
CA ASP A 134 -7.31 -52.60 -3.90
C ASP A 134 -5.77 -52.59 -3.85
N GLN A 135 -5.15 -51.41 -3.82
CA GLN A 135 -3.69 -51.28 -3.70
C GLN A 135 -3.20 -51.82 -2.33
N MET A 136 -3.96 -51.63 -1.27
CA MET A 136 -3.63 -52.19 0.04
C MET A 136 -3.71 -53.72 0.00
N VAL A 137 -4.75 -54.26 -0.63
CA VAL A 137 -4.92 -55.73 -0.83
C VAL A 137 -3.74 -56.27 -1.60
N ASP A 138 -3.39 -55.67 -2.74
CA ASP A 138 -2.25 -56.11 -3.60
C ASP A 138 -0.94 -56.11 -2.79
N ASN A 139 -0.71 -55.05 -2.01
CA ASN A 139 0.50 -54.93 -1.20
C ASN A 139 0.54 -56.04 -0.10
N ILE A 140 -0.57 -56.29 0.52
CA ILE A 140 -0.67 -57.33 1.59
C ILE A 140 -0.55 -58.72 0.96
N MET A 141 -1.14 -58.95 -0.19
CA MET A 141 -1.06 -60.25 -0.93
C MET A 141 0.35 -60.52 -1.47
N SER A 142 1.19 -59.46 -1.62
CA SER A 142 2.60 -59.63 -1.99
C SER A 142 3.49 -60.19 -0.85
N LEU A 143 2.97 -60.27 0.37
CA LEU A 143 3.68 -60.86 1.53
C LEU A 143 3.85 -62.38 1.33
N PRO A 144 4.83 -63.01 2.01
CA PRO A 144 5.06 -64.46 1.89
C PRO A 144 3.77 -65.25 2.24
N GLU A 145 3.52 -66.32 1.45
CA GLU A 145 2.37 -67.19 1.65
C GLU A 145 2.41 -67.78 3.08
N ARG A 146 1.25 -67.91 3.70
CA ARG A 146 1.00 -68.31 5.10
C ARG A 146 1.40 -67.30 6.17
N SER A 147 1.75 -66.06 5.82
CA SER A 147 1.93 -64.99 6.82
C SER A 147 0.64 -64.77 7.58
N LYS A 148 0.72 -64.72 8.92
CA LYS A 148 -0.40 -64.45 9.81
C LYS A 148 -0.51 -62.94 10.00
N LEU A 149 -1.71 -62.38 9.76
CA LEU A 149 -1.97 -60.93 9.80
C LEU A 149 -2.97 -60.61 10.90
N LEU A 150 -2.75 -59.49 11.57
CA LEU A 150 -3.72 -58.81 12.42
C LEU A 150 -4.10 -57.48 11.78
N ILE A 151 -5.35 -57.31 11.37
CA ILE A 151 -5.87 -56.06 10.81
C ILE A 151 -6.44 -55.25 11.97
N MET A 152 -5.96 -54.03 12.15
CA MET A 152 -6.27 -53.21 13.32
C MET A 152 -6.63 -51.79 12.93
N ALA A 153 -7.56 -51.18 13.67
CA ALA A 153 -7.92 -49.76 13.60
C ALA A 153 -7.48 -49.02 14.88
N GLN A 154 -6.78 -47.95 14.75
CA GLN A 154 -6.29 -47.14 15.87
C GLN A 154 -7.36 -46.13 16.32
N ILE A 155 -7.84 -46.22 17.56
CA ILE A 155 -8.83 -45.30 18.12
C ILE A 155 -8.18 -44.27 19.04
N ILE A 156 -7.19 -44.67 19.84
CA ILE A 156 -6.45 -43.78 20.73
C ILE A 156 -4.97 -43.81 20.40
N ARG A 157 -4.34 -42.63 20.22
CA ARG A 157 -2.93 -42.50 19.93
C ARG A 157 -2.24 -41.63 20.98
N GLY A 158 -1.48 -42.24 21.88
CA GLY A 158 -0.59 -41.52 22.80
C GLY A 158 -1.31 -40.48 23.68
N LYS A 159 -2.58 -40.71 24.04
CA LYS A 159 -3.36 -39.85 24.93
C LYS A 159 -3.33 -40.38 26.37
N LYS A 160 -3.22 -39.46 27.34
CA LYS A 160 -3.31 -39.76 28.76
C LYS A 160 -4.78 -40.04 29.14
N GLY A 161 -5.02 -41.00 30.00
CA GLY A 161 -6.34 -41.31 30.54
C GLY A 161 -6.61 -42.81 30.71
N GLU A 162 -7.63 -43.18 31.50
CA GLU A 162 -8.07 -44.54 31.68
C GLU A 162 -8.89 -45.09 30.52
N HIS A 163 -9.37 -44.29 29.63
CA HIS A 163 -10.13 -44.58 28.40
C HIS A 163 -11.31 -45.57 28.54
N LYS A 164 -11.90 -45.73 29.77
CA LYS A 164 -12.96 -46.67 30.07
C LYS A 164 -14.15 -46.59 29.12
N LYS A 165 -14.61 -45.35 28.82
CA LYS A 165 -15.75 -45.16 27.91
C LYS A 165 -15.47 -45.66 26.48
N VAL A 166 -14.22 -45.48 25.98
CA VAL A 166 -13.82 -45.97 24.66
C VAL A 166 -13.78 -47.49 24.64
N LEU A 167 -13.23 -48.12 25.67
CA LEU A 167 -13.19 -49.58 25.81
C LEU A 167 -14.59 -50.16 25.92
N GLU A 168 -15.51 -49.52 26.67
CA GLU A 168 -16.91 -49.93 26.75
C GLU A 168 -17.64 -49.81 25.41
N GLN A 169 -17.34 -48.78 24.63
CA GLN A 169 -17.92 -48.61 23.30
C GLN A 169 -17.46 -49.72 22.34
N ILE A 170 -16.16 -50.00 22.30
CA ILE A 170 -15.57 -51.07 21.48
C ILE A 170 -16.22 -52.42 21.84
N ARG A 171 -16.45 -52.69 23.13
CA ARG A 171 -17.14 -53.89 23.62
C ARG A 171 -18.59 -53.96 23.14
N LYS A 172 -19.33 -52.86 23.19
CA LYS A 172 -20.71 -52.76 22.69
C LYS A 172 -20.84 -52.98 21.19
N GLU A 173 -19.81 -52.57 20.40
CA GLU A 173 -19.75 -52.77 18.97
C GLU A 173 -19.38 -54.21 18.58
N GLY A 174 -19.08 -55.09 19.56
CA GLY A 174 -18.92 -56.55 19.38
C GLY A 174 -17.47 -56.96 19.07
N TYR A 175 -16.49 -56.07 19.22
CA TYR A 175 -15.11 -56.46 19.06
C TYR A 175 -14.58 -57.23 20.26
N VAL A 176 -13.81 -58.29 20.00
CA VAL A 176 -13.33 -59.23 21.01
C VAL A 176 -11.94 -58.88 21.53
N ARG A 177 -11.10 -58.21 20.73
CA ARG A 177 -9.69 -57.94 21.07
C ARG A 177 -9.26 -56.55 20.75
N VAL A 178 -8.41 -56.03 21.63
CA VAL A 178 -7.74 -54.73 21.47
C VAL A 178 -6.24 -54.93 21.66
N ARG A 179 -5.46 -54.13 20.96
CA ARG A 179 -4.02 -54.01 21.22
C ARG A 179 -3.81 -52.70 21.99
N ILE A 180 -3.25 -52.80 23.20
CA ILE A 180 -2.97 -51.70 24.07
C ILE A 180 -1.47 -51.62 24.32
N ASP A 181 -0.87 -50.49 23.95
CA ASP A 181 0.58 -50.25 24.09
C ASP A 181 1.47 -51.36 23.49
N GLY A 182 0.98 -52.06 22.48
CA GLY A 182 1.66 -53.14 21.75
C GLY A 182 1.25 -54.56 22.16
N GLU A 183 0.51 -54.73 23.25
CA GLU A 183 0.02 -56.05 23.71
C GLU A 183 -1.43 -56.30 23.29
N VAL A 184 -1.72 -57.49 22.77
CA VAL A 184 -3.08 -57.89 22.37
C VAL A 184 -3.80 -58.52 23.54
N ILE A 185 -4.88 -57.90 24.00
CA ILE A 185 -5.67 -58.25 25.18
C ILE A 185 -7.10 -58.56 24.75
N ASP A 186 -7.75 -59.53 25.44
CA ASP A 186 -9.18 -59.74 25.26
C ASP A 186 -9.95 -58.60 25.93
N ILE A 187 -10.90 -57.98 25.24
CA ILE A 187 -11.64 -56.82 25.75
C ILE A 187 -12.55 -57.17 26.92
N ASN A 188 -12.83 -58.48 27.15
CA ASN A 188 -13.63 -58.96 28.25
C ASN A 188 -12.84 -59.16 29.56
N GLU A 189 -11.51 -59.11 29.47
CA GLU A 189 -10.64 -59.07 30.64
C GLU A 189 -10.72 -57.70 31.34
N GLU A 190 -10.30 -57.65 32.61
CA GLU A 190 -10.28 -56.38 33.34
C GLU A 190 -9.08 -55.54 32.93
N ILE A 191 -9.34 -54.49 32.14
CA ILE A 191 -8.31 -53.56 31.61
C ILE A 191 -8.25 -52.33 32.49
N ASN A 192 -7.15 -52.23 33.25
CA ASN A 192 -6.89 -51.10 34.14
C ASN A 192 -5.72 -50.27 33.56
N LEU A 193 -6.03 -49.08 32.99
CA LEU A 193 -5.04 -48.18 32.41
C LEU A 193 -4.66 -47.05 33.38
N GLU A 194 -3.37 -46.68 33.42
CA GLU A 194 -2.89 -45.63 34.28
C GLU A 194 -3.30 -44.24 33.75
N LYS A 195 -4.02 -43.47 34.58
CA LYS A 195 -4.55 -42.14 34.21
C LYS A 195 -3.50 -41.15 33.72
N ASN A 196 -2.27 -41.20 34.21
CA ASN A 196 -1.19 -40.25 33.93
C ASN A 196 -0.23 -40.71 32.82
N LYS A 197 -0.36 -41.96 32.36
CA LYS A 197 0.42 -42.53 31.26
C LYS A 197 -0.25 -42.31 29.92
N LYS A 198 0.54 -42.21 28.90
CA LYS A 198 0.02 -42.10 27.49
C LYS A 198 -0.22 -43.50 26.97
N HIS A 199 -1.44 -43.78 26.51
CA HIS A 199 -1.82 -45.06 25.96
C HIS A 199 -2.14 -44.98 24.47
N THR A 200 -1.86 -46.05 23.75
CA THR A 200 -2.27 -46.25 22.36
C THR A 200 -3.21 -47.47 22.33
N ILE A 201 -4.44 -47.30 21.83
CA ILE A 201 -5.45 -48.34 21.78
C ILE A 201 -5.83 -48.57 20.33
N GLU A 202 -5.71 -49.84 19.90
CA GLU A 202 -6.05 -50.28 18.54
C GLU A 202 -7.06 -51.46 18.69
N VAL A 203 -8.10 -51.41 17.87
CA VAL A 203 -9.10 -52.49 17.80
C VAL A 203 -8.65 -53.51 16.77
N VAL A 204 -8.64 -54.81 17.14
CA VAL A 204 -8.36 -55.89 16.17
C VAL A 204 -9.67 -56.23 15.44
N ILE A 205 -9.68 -55.93 14.13
CA ILE A 205 -10.85 -56.13 13.26
C ILE A 205 -10.92 -57.58 12.78
N ASP A 206 -9.80 -58.08 12.26
CA ASP A 206 -9.75 -59.45 11.74
C ASP A 206 -8.35 -60.10 11.91
N ARG A 207 -8.31 -61.42 11.83
CA ARG A 207 -7.07 -62.22 11.81
C ARG A 207 -7.08 -63.12 10.61
N LEU A 208 -6.17 -62.84 9.69
CA LEU A 208 -6.09 -63.53 8.39
C LEU A 208 -4.75 -64.24 8.22
N ILE A 209 -4.74 -65.22 7.31
CA ILE A 209 -3.52 -65.86 6.83
C ILE A 209 -3.43 -65.63 5.31
N VAL A 210 -2.31 -65.07 4.87
CA VAL A 210 -2.10 -64.84 3.42
C VAL A 210 -2.16 -66.19 2.67
N ARG A 211 -3.14 -66.30 1.78
CA ARG A 211 -3.34 -67.44 0.88
C ARG A 211 -4.21 -66.98 -0.29
N GLU A 212 -4.12 -67.66 -1.39
CA GLU A 212 -4.98 -67.43 -2.55
C GLU A 212 -6.48 -67.54 -2.19
N GLY A 213 -7.29 -66.56 -2.65
CA GLY A 213 -8.74 -66.51 -2.45
C GLY A 213 -9.21 -65.77 -1.17
N ILE A 214 -8.35 -65.04 -0.48
CA ILE A 214 -8.76 -64.25 0.70
C ILE A 214 -8.99 -62.74 0.34
N GLU A 215 -8.78 -62.36 -0.89
CA GLU A 215 -8.75 -60.93 -1.34
C GLU A 215 -10.04 -60.22 -0.94
N GLN A 216 -11.21 -60.81 -1.19
CA GLN A 216 -12.49 -60.19 -0.84
C GLN A 216 -12.64 -60.01 0.67
N ARG A 217 -12.33 -61.01 1.46
CA ARG A 217 -12.42 -60.93 2.95
C ARG A 217 -11.40 -59.93 3.49
N LEU A 218 -10.22 -59.90 2.89
CA LEU A 218 -9.18 -58.89 3.23
C LEU A 218 -9.67 -57.47 2.92
N ALA A 219 -10.29 -57.23 1.76
CA ALA A 219 -10.87 -55.95 1.39
C ALA A 219 -11.96 -55.50 2.36
N ASP A 220 -12.92 -56.40 2.70
CA ASP A 220 -14.00 -56.11 3.67
C ASP A 220 -13.44 -55.75 5.05
N SER A 221 -12.41 -56.47 5.51
CA SER A 221 -11.74 -56.23 6.78
C SER A 221 -10.96 -54.90 6.79
N LEU A 222 -10.32 -54.55 5.66
CA LEU A 222 -9.62 -53.27 5.50
C LEU A 222 -10.60 -52.10 5.43
N GLU A 223 -11.73 -52.22 4.73
CA GLU A 223 -12.79 -51.21 4.69
C GLU A 223 -13.32 -50.93 6.08
N THR A 224 -13.66 -52.02 6.84
CA THR A 224 -14.13 -51.88 8.23
C THR A 224 -13.08 -51.21 9.13
N ALA A 225 -11.80 -51.58 8.96
CA ALA A 225 -10.72 -50.99 9.73
C ALA A 225 -10.48 -49.52 9.39
N LEU A 226 -10.62 -49.13 8.10
CA LEU A 226 -10.48 -47.76 7.62
C LEU A 226 -11.61 -46.88 8.13
N ASP A 227 -12.85 -47.39 8.18
CA ASP A 227 -13.99 -46.64 8.70
C ASP A 227 -13.82 -46.32 10.20
N ILE A 228 -13.37 -47.32 10.99
CA ILE A 228 -13.15 -47.17 12.44
C ILE A 228 -11.89 -46.31 12.71
N GLY A 229 -10.84 -46.50 11.93
CA GLY A 229 -9.55 -45.82 12.06
C GLY A 229 -9.47 -44.46 11.36
N GLU A 230 -10.62 -43.90 10.99
CA GLU A 230 -10.69 -42.62 10.29
C GLU A 230 -9.76 -42.54 9.03
N GLY A 231 -9.79 -43.62 8.25
CA GLY A 231 -9.02 -43.75 7.00
C GLY A 231 -7.59 -44.28 7.19
N ILE A 232 -7.23 -44.81 8.37
CA ILE A 232 -5.90 -45.40 8.62
C ILE A 232 -6.11 -46.84 9.18
N VAL A 233 -5.40 -47.81 8.61
CA VAL A 233 -5.38 -49.19 9.03
C VAL A 233 -3.95 -49.65 9.31
N TYR A 234 -3.79 -50.45 10.39
CA TYR A 234 -2.54 -51.07 10.76
C TYR A 234 -2.67 -52.59 10.53
N VAL A 235 -1.69 -53.14 9.85
CA VAL A 235 -1.61 -54.60 9.59
C VAL A 235 -0.31 -55.10 10.20
N GLN A 236 -0.46 -55.84 11.30
CA GLN A 236 0.68 -56.48 11.94
C GLN A 236 0.91 -57.88 11.32
N VAL A 237 2.06 -58.11 10.77
CA VAL A 237 2.52 -59.43 10.45
C VAL A 237 3.00 -60.05 11.76
N VAL A 238 2.40 -61.20 12.16
CA VAL A 238 2.77 -61.85 13.40
C VAL A 238 4.22 -62.31 13.32
N ASP A 239 5.03 -61.92 14.29
CA ASP A 239 6.48 -62.07 14.35
C ASP A 239 7.26 -61.32 13.26
N GLY A 240 6.61 -60.29 12.65
CA GLY A 240 7.16 -59.48 11.59
C GLY A 240 6.86 -57.99 11.77
N GLU A 241 6.92 -57.24 10.67
CA GLU A 241 6.75 -55.77 10.65
C GLU A 241 5.29 -55.34 10.85
N LEU A 242 5.11 -54.17 11.40
CA LEU A 242 3.83 -53.44 11.44
C LEU A 242 3.70 -52.57 10.22
N LEU A 243 2.80 -52.90 9.30
CA LEU A 243 2.49 -52.15 8.11
C LEU A 243 1.36 -51.15 8.43
N MET A 244 1.50 -49.94 7.93
CA MET A 244 0.47 -48.89 8.01
C MET A 244 0.01 -48.55 6.61
N PHE A 245 -1.29 -48.61 6.37
CA PHE A 245 -1.92 -48.19 5.14
C PHE A 245 -2.90 -47.04 5.44
N SER A 246 -3.10 -46.16 4.48
CA SER A 246 -4.02 -45.05 4.67
C SER A 246 -4.71 -44.66 3.34
N GLN A 247 -6.02 -44.48 3.43
CA GLN A 247 -6.81 -43.82 2.39
C GLN A 247 -6.61 -42.30 2.41
N ASN A 248 -6.13 -41.73 3.52
CA ASN A 248 -5.80 -40.34 3.66
C ASN A 248 -4.31 -40.11 3.33
N PHE A 249 -3.93 -38.87 3.06
CA PHE A 249 -2.52 -38.51 2.91
C PHE A 249 -1.82 -38.62 4.28
N ALA A 250 -1.16 -39.70 4.56
CA ALA A 250 -0.47 -39.95 5.83
C ALA A 250 1.00 -40.35 5.65
N CYS A 251 1.85 -39.84 6.54
CA CYS A 251 3.26 -40.21 6.60
C CYS A 251 3.44 -41.43 7.53
N ILE A 252 3.94 -42.54 6.99
CA ILE A 252 4.18 -43.78 7.71
C ILE A 252 5.17 -43.55 8.87
N ASP A 253 6.29 -42.88 8.62
CA ASP A 253 7.36 -42.68 9.61
C ASP A 253 6.98 -41.71 10.75
N CYS A 254 6.27 -40.64 10.41
CA CYS A 254 5.96 -39.56 11.37
C CYS A 254 4.56 -39.67 11.95
N GLY A 255 3.70 -40.52 11.36
CA GLY A 255 2.30 -40.69 11.74
C GLY A 255 1.47 -39.40 11.67
N ILE A 256 1.80 -38.52 10.77
CA ILE A 256 1.06 -37.29 10.50
C ILE A 256 0.14 -37.55 9.31
N SER A 257 -1.16 -37.33 9.51
CA SER A 257 -2.16 -37.36 8.46
C SER A 257 -2.46 -35.93 8.01
N LEU A 258 -2.49 -35.70 6.70
CA LEU A 258 -2.97 -34.45 6.11
C LEU A 258 -4.49 -34.54 5.90
N PRO A 259 -5.24 -33.48 6.15
CA PRO A 259 -6.66 -33.43 5.83
C PRO A 259 -6.87 -33.48 4.31
N GLU A 260 -8.12 -33.66 3.88
CA GLU A 260 -8.49 -33.61 2.46
C GLU A 260 -7.92 -32.37 1.78
N ILE A 261 -7.18 -32.57 0.69
CA ILE A 261 -6.53 -31.49 -0.05
C ILE A 261 -7.58 -30.79 -0.91
N ALA A 262 -8.10 -29.67 -0.40
CA ALA A 262 -9.10 -28.86 -1.07
C ALA A 262 -8.61 -27.40 -1.25
N PRO A 263 -9.11 -26.64 -2.24
CA PRO A 263 -8.69 -25.26 -2.48
C PRO A 263 -8.80 -24.33 -1.26
N ARG A 264 -9.74 -24.60 -0.35
CA ARG A 264 -9.92 -23.87 0.92
C ARG A 264 -8.71 -23.97 1.87
N MET A 265 -7.92 -25.05 1.78
CA MET A 265 -6.69 -25.22 2.58
C MET A 265 -5.60 -24.22 2.20
N PHE A 266 -5.55 -23.82 0.95
CA PHE A 266 -4.55 -22.87 0.46
C PHE A 266 -4.96 -21.40 0.66
N SER A 267 -6.11 -21.14 1.27
CA SER A 267 -6.58 -19.78 1.58
C SER A 267 -6.09 -19.32 2.95
N PHE A 268 -5.30 -18.26 2.98
CA PHE A 268 -4.91 -17.61 4.24
C PHE A 268 -6.04 -16.77 4.87
N ASN A 269 -7.19 -16.61 4.19
CA ASN A 269 -8.41 -16.02 4.74
C ASN A 269 -9.37 -17.06 5.34
N SER A 270 -9.03 -18.36 5.22
CA SER A 270 -9.83 -19.45 5.73
C SER A 270 -9.17 -20.08 6.96
N PRO A 271 -9.91 -20.40 8.03
CA PRO A 271 -9.36 -21.09 9.21
C PRO A 271 -8.73 -22.45 8.89
N TYR A 272 -9.11 -23.08 7.79
CA TYR A 272 -8.52 -24.33 7.33
C TYR A 272 -7.06 -24.21 6.90
N GLY A 273 -6.70 -23.10 6.26
CA GLY A 273 -5.35 -22.89 5.73
C GLY A 273 -4.53 -21.86 6.49
N ALA A 274 -5.17 -20.87 7.12
CA ALA A 274 -4.50 -19.78 7.81
C ALA A 274 -3.63 -20.26 8.98
N CYS A 275 -2.45 -19.65 9.12
CA CYS A 275 -1.63 -19.80 10.31
C CYS A 275 -2.44 -19.40 11.55
N PRO A 276 -2.59 -20.26 12.58
CA PRO A 276 -3.41 -19.95 13.75
C PRO A 276 -2.84 -18.80 14.60
N GLU A 277 -1.52 -18.59 14.57
CA GLU A 277 -0.83 -17.55 15.33
C GLU A 277 -1.16 -16.15 14.82
N CYS A 278 -1.01 -15.92 13.52
CA CYS A 278 -1.22 -14.60 12.89
C CYS A 278 -2.58 -14.51 12.16
N SER A 279 -3.43 -15.51 12.26
CA SER A 279 -4.73 -15.57 11.57
C SER A 279 -4.64 -15.23 10.06
N GLY A 280 -3.56 -15.69 9.41
CA GLY A 280 -3.30 -15.47 7.98
C GLY A 280 -2.69 -14.11 7.60
N LEU A 281 -2.33 -13.27 8.57
CA LEU A 281 -1.69 -11.98 8.28
C LEU A 281 -0.21 -12.11 7.86
N GLY A 282 0.48 -13.15 8.35
CA GLY A 282 1.90 -13.38 8.07
C GLY A 282 2.85 -12.56 8.95
N SER A 283 2.35 -11.60 9.67
CA SER A 283 3.13 -10.68 10.48
C SER A 283 2.38 -10.29 11.76
N HIS A 284 3.10 -9.79 12.72
CA HIS A 284 2.59 -9.14 13.92
C HIS A 284 3.05 -7.69 13.97
N GLN A 285 2.19 -6.81 14.42
CA GLN A 285 2.57 -5.47 14.83
C GLN A 285 2.93 -5.50 16.31
N GLN A 286 4.14 -5.09 16.62
CA GLN A 286 4.65 -5.04 18.00
C GLN A 286 5.35 -3.71 18.23
N PHE A 287 5.27 -3.19 19.46
CA PHE A 287 6.08 -2.03 19.82
C PHE A 287 7.57 -2.34 19.64
N ASP A 288 8.27 -1.45 18.99
CA ASP A 288 9.70 -1.59 18.72
C ASP A 288 10.47 -0.76 19.74
N ILE A 289 11.32 -1.42 20.50
CA ILE A 289 12.12 -0.80 21.58
C ILE A 289 12.97 0.37 21.06
N ASP A 290 13.50 0.26 19.83
CA ASP A 290 14.32 1.33 19.26
C ASP A 290 13.49 2.51 18.74
N LEU A 291 12.19 2.29 18.44
CA LEU A 291 11.25 3.38 18.15
C LEU A 291 10.71 4.02 19.43
N VAL A 292 10.52 3.23 20.48
CA VAL A 292 10.11 3.71 21.81
C VAL A 292 11.24 4.48 22.48
N MET A 293 12.50 4.05 22.29
CA MET A 293 13.70 4.70 22.83
C MET A 293 14.69 5.02 21.70
N PRO A 294 14.43 6.05 20.89
CA PRO A 294 15.24 6.36 19.70
C PRO A 294 16.67 6.86 20.03
N ASN A 295 16.85 7.43 21.21
CA ASN A 295 18.15 7.92 21.67
C ASN A 295 18.42 7.43 23.10
N LYS A 296 19.26 6.42 23.22
CA LYS A 296 19.66 5.79 24.49
C LYS A 296 20.67 6.62 25.31
N ASN A 297 21.04 7.80 24.87
CA ASN A 297 21.86 8.73 25.66
C ASN A 297 21.00 9.68 26.49
N LEU A 298 19.68 9.72 26.27
CA LEU A 298 18.75 10.56 27.02
C LEU A 298 18.36 9.91 28.34
N SER A 299 17.97 10.76 29.30
CA SER A 299 17.28 10.37 30.52
C SER A 299 15.75 10.31 30.32
N PRO A 300 15.01 9.65 31.23
CA PRO A 300 13.53 9.67 31.18
C PRO A 300 12.93 11.07 31.13
N ALA A 301 13.45 12.03 31.91
CA ALA A 301 12.99 13.42 31.91
C ALA A 301 13.25 14.16 30.60
N GLU A 302 14.33 13.84 29.90
CA GLU A 302 14.67 14.41 28.59
C GLU A 302 13.83 13.82 27.45
N GLY A 303 13.10 12.73 27.71
CA GLY A 303 12.21 12.07 26.75
C GLY A 303 12.81 10.82 26.11
N LEU A 304 13.53 10.03 26.90
CA LEU A 304 14.00 8.70 26.53
C LEU A 304 12.87 7.84 25.90
N PHE A 305 11.71 7.82 26.58
CA PHE A 305 10.53 7.08 26.09
C PHE A 305 9.67 8.00 25.22
N ALA A 306 9.91 8.02 23.93
CA ALA A 306 9.26 8.93 22.98
C ALA A 306 7.70 8.91 22.99
N PRO A 307 6.99 7.78 23.25
CA PRO A 307 5.54 7.75 23.36
C PRO A 307 4.99 8.37 24.66
N LEU A 308 5.82 8.55 25.68
CA LEU A 308 5.39 9.04 26.97
C LEU A 308 5.54 10.57 27.09
N SER A 309 4.70 11.15 27.96
CA SER A 309 4.81 12.57 28.29
C SER A 309 6.12 12.84 29.04
N LYS A 310 6.79 13.93 28.72
CA LYS A 310 7.98 14.41 29.46
C LYS A 310 7.63 15.06 30.81
N ASN A 311 6.35 15.27 31.11
CA ASN A 311 5.92 15.86 32.36
C ASN A 311 6.20 14.88 33.53
N PRO A 312 7.06 15.25 34.51
CA PRO A 312 7.35 14.40 35.67
C PRO A 312 6.12 14.04 36.51
N ALA A 313 5.10 14.89 36.51
CA ALA A 313 3.84 14.64 37.22
C ALA A 313 2.88 13.69 36.45
N SER A 314 3.21 13.24 35.26
CA SER A 314 2.39 12.26 34.56
C SER A 314 2.44 10.90 35.25
N TYR A 315 1.33 10.18 35.25
CA TYR A 315 1.21 8.87 35.93
C TYR A 315 2.33 7.87 35.57
N ALA A 316 2.70 7.80 34.31
CA ALA A 316 3.79 6.93 33.86
C ALA A 316 5.16 7.38 34.42
N MET A 317 5.43 8.69 34.42
CA MET A 317 6.72 9.21 34.90
C MET A 317 6.87 9.05 36.41
N VAL A 318 5.78 9.23 37.18
CA VAL A 318 5.76 8.98 38.63
C VAL A 318 6.08 7.52 38.96
N GLN A 319 5.55 6.57 38.19
CA GLN A 319 5.86 5.15 38.35
C GLN A 319 7.33 4.83 38.00
N ILE A 320 7.83 5.39 36.90
CA ILE A 320 9.24 5.25 36.49
C ILE A 320 10.17 5.83 37.57
N GLU A 321 9.83 7.00 38.14
CA GLU A 321 10.59 7.62 39.20
C GLU A 321 10.65 6.75 40.45
N ALA A 322 9.54 6.14 40.86
CA ALA A 322 9.48 5.24 42.00
C ALA A 322 10.40 4.03 41.83
N VAL A 323 10.46 3.44 40.64
CA VAL A 323 11.40 2.34 40.32
C VAL A 323 12.83 2.85 40.42
N LEU A 324 13.17 3.96 39.77
CA LEU A 324 14.53 4.52 39.76
C LEU A 324 15.01 4.89 41.15
N LYS A 325 14.17 5.58 41.92
CA LYS A 325 14.51 6.06 43.28
C LYS A 325 14.85 4.95 44.26
N LYS A 326 14.17 3.81 44.16
CA LYS A 326 14.43 2.62 44.99
C LYS A 326 15.89 2.12 44.83
N TYR A 327 16.44 2.28 43.63
CA TYR A 327 17.79 1.81 43.28
C TYR A 327 18.82 2.96 43.23
N GLY A 328 18.48 4.14 43.72
CA GLY A 328 19.42 5.28 43.83
C GLY A 328 19.58 6.10 42.55
N TYR A 329 18.70 5.92 41.56
CA TYR A 329 18.69 6.68 40.31
C TYR A 329 17.58 7.75 40.33
N THR A 330 17.63 8.67 39.37
CA THR A 330 16.67 9.75 39.22
C THR A 330 16.13 9.78 37.80
N LEU A 331 15.05 10.53 37.57
CA LEU A 331 14.52 10.75 36.20
C LEU A 331 15.53 11.43 35.26
N ASN A 332 16.56 12.10 35.83
CA ASN A 332 17.60 12.78 35.05
C ASN A 332 18.82 11.91 34.80
N THR A 333 18.88 10.65 35.27
CA THR A 333 19.96 9.74 35.04
C THR A 333 19.91 9.24 33.59
N PRO A 334 20.96 9.40 32.77
CA PRO A 334 21.03 8.86 31.42
C PRO A 334 20.81 7.35 31.37
N TRP A 335 20.14 6.84 30.36
CA TRP A 335 19.83 5.42 30.23
C TRP A 335 21.07 4.50 30.32
N ASN A 336 22.17 4.92 29.70
CA ASN A 336 23.40 4.14 29.68
C ASN A 336 24.09 4.01 31.07
N GLU A 337 23.69 4.83 32.03
CA GLU A 337 24.21 4.80 33.40
C GLU A 337 23.35 3.96 34.35
N ILE A 338 22.17 3.51 33.90
CA ILE A 338 21.27 2.67 34.68
C ILE A 338 21.68 1.20 34.53
N ASP A 339 21.68 0.45 35.61
CA ASP A 339 21.97 -0.99 35.60
C ASP A 339 21.01 -1.77 34.70
N LYS A 340 21.55 -2.79 34.00
CA LYS A 340 20.80 -3.59 33.05
C LYS A 340 19.55 -4.27 33.65
N ASN A 341 19.59 -4.71 34.89
CA ASN A 341 18.43 -5.32 35.56
C ASN A 341 17.31 -4.30 35.76
N ILE A 342 17.65 -3.05 36.06
CA ILE A 342 16.70 -1.97 36.25
C ILE A 342 16.18 -1.49 34.90
N GLN A 343 17.03 -1.46 33.88
CA GLN A 343 16.61 -1.25 32.49
C GLN A 343 15.54 -2.26 32.07
N GLU A 344 15.75 -3.55 32.41
CA GLU A 344 14.79 -4.63 32.12
C GLU A 344 13.46 -4.40 32.86
N TYR A 345 13.49 -3.99 34.14
CA TYR A 345 12.28 -3.64 34.88
C TYR A 345 11.52 -2.47 34.24
N LEU A 346 12.25 -1.45 33.80
CA LEU A 346 11.64 -0.30 33.11
C LEU A 346 11.00 -0.69 31.78
N ILE A 347 11.59 -1.62 31.05
CA ILE A 347 11.09 -2.08 29.76
C ILE A 347 9.92 -3.05 29.92
N ASN A 348 10.13 -4.18 30.64
CA ASN A 348 9.23 -5.33 30.65
C ASN A 348 8.41 -5.49 31.93
N GLY A 349 8.72 -4.68 32.95
CA GLY A 349 8.02 -4.73 34.23
C GLY A 349 8.82 -5.38 35.34
N SER A 350 8.43 -5.13 36.59
CA SER A 350 9.11 -5.58 37.80
C SER A 350 8.67 -6.96 38.32
N GLY A 351 7.78 -7.65 37.58
CA GLY A 351 7.22 -8.92 38.03
C GLY A 351 6.38 -8.74 39.31
N GLU A 352 6.79 -9.44 40.40
CA GLU A 352 6.08 -9.34 41.68
C GLU A 352 6.61 -8.21 42.59
N GLU A 353 7.72 -7.59 42.22
CA GLU A 353 8.34 -6.52 43.01
C GLU A 353 7.51 -5.26 42.97
N ARG A 354 7.14 -4.74 44.20
CA ARG A 354 6.24 -3.59 44.36
C ARG A 354 6.97 -2.32 44.74
N PHE A 355 6.43 -1.19 44.29
CA PHE A 355 6.93 0.16 44.51
C PHE A 355 5.86 1.05 45.10
N ASN A 356 6.28 1.93 46.02
CA ASN A 356 5.41 3.00 46.54
C ASN A 356 5.49 4.22 45.64
N TYR A 357 4.36 4.68 45.14
CA TYR A 357 4.27 5.96 44.42
C TYR A 357 2.97 6.70 44.76
N SER A 358 3.03 7.99 44.67
CA SER A 358 1.89 8.87 44.92
C SER A 358 1.59 9.68 43.67
N TYR A 359 0.33 9.80 43.33
CA TYR A 359 -0.13 10.53 42.16
C TYR A 359 -1.35 11.38 42.50
N VAL A 360 -1.33 12.63 42.01
CA VAL A 360 -2.48 13.53 42.08
C VAL A 360 -3.26 13.40 40.79
N ASN A 361 -4.52 13.00 40.90
CA ASN A 361 -5.37 12.80 39.70
C ASN A 361 -5.92 14.13 39.17
N MET A 362 -6.69 14.10 38.07
CA MET A 362 -7.30 15.29 37.45
C MET A 362 -8.33 15.99 38.34
N TYR A 363 -8.72 15.39 39.47
CA TYR A 363 -9.67 15.96 40.46
C TYR A 363 -8.97 16.48 41.71
N ASP A 364 -7.63 16.69 41.66
CA ASP A 364 -6.77 17.10 42.76
C ASP A 364 -6.79 16.15 43.99
N GLU A 365 -7.17 14.85 43.76
CA GLU A 365 -7.12 13.84 44.81
C GLU A 365 -5.72 13.21 44.86
N TYR A 366 -5.11 13.22 46.03
CA TYR A 366 -3.86 12.53 46.34
C TYR A 366 -4.14 11.03 46.61
N LYS A 367 -3.50 10.14 45.84
CA LYS A 367 -3.61 8.67 46.00
C LYS A 367 -2.23 8.05 46.13
N GLU A 368 -2.07 7.18 47.10
CA GLU A 368 -0.90 6.34 47.26
C GLU A 368 -1.17 4.93 46.76
N TYR A 369 -0.20 4.41 46.08
CA TYR A 369 -0.25 3.05 45.52
C TYR A 369 0.98 2.25 45.93
N PHE A 370 0.76 0.98 46.22
CA PHE A 370 1.82 -0.02 46.43
C PHE A 370 1.56 -1.17 45.50
N SER A 371 2.12 -1.09 44.29
CA SER A 371 1.89 -2.07 43.23
C SER A 371 3.17 -2.35 42.43
N PRO A 372 3.23 -3.49 41.74
CA PRO A 372 4.31 -3.75 40.79
C PRO A 372 4.23 -2.77 39.62
N PHE A 373 5.37 -2.51 39.02
CA PHE A 373 5.46 -1.69 37.80
C PHE A 373 5.26 -2.60 36.59
N GLU A 374 4.28 -2.27 35.74
CA GLU A 374 3.94 -3.09 34.58
C GLU A 374 4.98 -3.09 33.46
N GLY A 375 5.89 -2.11 33.44
CA GLY A 375 6.84 -1.88 32.36
C GLY A 375 6.29 -0.99 31.24
N VAL A 376 7.20 -0.28 30.55
CA VAL A 376 6.82 0.65 29.50
C VAL A 376 6.22 -0.07 28.28
N MET A 377 6.79 -1.21 27.87
CA MET A 377 6.28 -1.95 26.71
C MET A 377 4.88 -2.56 26.96
N PRO A 378 4.62 -3.29 28.06
CA PRO A 378 3.28 -3.76 28.40
C PRO A 378 2.27 -2.62 28.60
N MET A 379 2.71 -1.49 29.21
CA MET A 379 1.87 -0.31 29.36
C MET A 379 1.39 0.25 28.01
N LEU A 380 2.29 0.34 27.03
CA LEU A 380 1.95 0.81 25.69
C LEU A 380 1.00 -0.17 24.98
N GLU A 381 1.25 -1.48 25.10
CA GLU A 381 0.36 -2.52 24.53
C GLU A 381 -1.05 -2.44 25.12
N ARG A 382 -1.17 -2.30 26.44
CA ARG A 382 -2.46 -2.14 27.11
C ARG A 382 -3.18 -0.88 26.64
N ARG A 383 -2.49 0.28 26.62
CA ARG A 383 -3.07 1.56 26.17
C ARG A 383 -3.53 1.49 24.71
N TYR A 384 -2.79 0.80 23.84
CA TYR A 384 -3.15 0.60 22.45
C TYR A 384 -4.43 -0.23 22.30
N LYS A 385 -4.57 -1.28 23.12
CA LYS A 385 -5.76 -2.14 23.12
C LYS A 385 -7.00 -1.46 23.69
N GLU A 386 -6.83 -0.64 24.74
CA GLU A 386 -7.93 0.00 25.48
C GLU A 386 -8.39 1.32 24.84
N THR A 387 -7.60 1.94 23.98
CA THR A 387 -7.98 3.24 23.40
C THR A 387 -9.12 3.12 22.39
N ASN A 388 -10.14 3.97 22.55
CA ASN A 388 -11.24 4.12 21.59
C ASN A 388 -11.01 5.30 20.62
N SER A 389 -9.89 6.02 20.76
CA SER A 389 -9.54 7.15 19.90
C SER A 389 -8.66 6.70 18.75
N ASP A 390 -9.13 6.84 17.50
CA ASP A 390 -8.35 6.52 16.32
C ASP A 390 -7.06 7.34 16.21
N ILE A 391 -7.09 8.61 16.65
CA ILE A 391 -5.91 9.49 16.68
C ILE A 391 -4.85 8.94 17.65
N MET A 392 -5.27 8.47 18.83
CA MET A 392 -4.34 7.89 19.81
C MET A 392 -3.81 6.54 19.32
N ARG A 393 -4.68 5.71 18.72
CA ARG A 393 -4.27 4.44 18.14
C ARG A 393 -3.20 4.64 17.08
N GLU A 394 -3.42 5.55 16.14
CA GLU A 394 -2.45 5.91 15.11
C GLU A 394 -1.14 6.48 15.70
N SER A 395 -1.24 7.28 16.76
CA SER A 395 -0.06 7.77 17.46
C SER A 395 0.79 6.63 18.05
N TYR A 396 0.18 5.57 18.57
CA TYR A 396 0.88 4.40 19.07
C TYR A 396 1.45 3.53 17.94
N GLU A 397 0.71 3.34 16.85
CA GLU A 397 1.16 2.58 15.66
C GLU A 397 2.46 3.12 15.08
N ALA A 398 2.72 4.42 15.23
CA ALA A 398 3.97 5.04 14.80
C ALA A 398 5.22 4.55 15.58
N TYR A 399 5.04 3.88 16.72
CA TYR A 399 6.11 3.26 17.52
C TYR A 399 6.13 1.73 17.40
N MET A 400 5.32 1.18 16.47
CA MET A 400 5.29 -0.25 16.19
C MET A 400 6.09 -0.58 14.93
N SER A 401 6.68 -1.76 14.93
CA SER A 401 7.26 -2.38 13.74
C SER A 401 6.50 -3.64 13.35
N THR A 402 6.48 -3.93 12.07
CA THR A 402 5.87 -5.14 11.53
C THR A 402 6.95 -6.22 11.45
N THR A 403 6.82 -7.24 12.31
CA THR A 403 7.73 -8.40 12.33
C THR A 403 7.08 -9.63 11.70
N PRO A 404 7.83 -10.48 10.96
CA PRO A 404 7.27 -11.73 10.47
C PRO A 404 6.75 -12.60 11.62
N CYS A 405 5.60 -13.23 11.44
CA CYS A 405 5.05 -14.15 12.42
C CYS A 405 6.06 -15.26 12.77
N PRO A 406 6.37 -15.52 14.06
CA PRO A 406 7.39 -16.49 14.47
C PRO A 406 7.07 -17.91 14.00
N LYS A 407 5.79 -18.28 13.91
CA LYS A 407 5.33 -19.63 13.55
C LYS A 407 5.38 -19.86 12.04
N CYS A 408 4.78 -18.99 11.24
CA CYS A 408 4.73 -19.16 9.78
C CYS A 408 5.86 -18.42 9.02
N LYS A 409 6.68 -17.63 9.70
CA LYS A 409 7.80 -16.85 9.12
C LYS A 409 7.38 -16.05 7.88
N GLY A 410 6.19 -15.46 7.93
CA GLY A 410 5.64 -14.68 6.82
C GLY A 410 4.82 -15.48 5.79
N ALA A 411 4.74 -16.81 5.90
CA ALA A 411 4.06 -17.65 4.92
C ALA A 411 2.52 -17.56 4.95
N ARG A 412 1.93 -17.01 6.02
CA ARG A 412 0.47 -16.86 6.23
C ARG A 412 -0.32 -18.18 6.38
N LEU A 413 0.24 -19.31 5.98
CA LEU A 413 -0.39 -20.63 5.90
C LEU A 413 0.18 -21.59 6.97
N LYS A 414 -0.55 -22.66 7.20
CA LYS A 414 -0.12 -23.77 8.07
C LYS A 414 1.03 -24.56 7.44
N PRO A 415 1.92 -25.20 8.24
CA PRO A 415 3.00 -26.03 7.73
C PRO A 415 2.54 -27.19 6.83
N GLU A 416 1.39 -27.77 7.13
CA GLU A 416 0.79 -28.88 6.37
C GLU A 416 0.43 -28.42 4.95
N VAL A 417 -0.03 -27.19 4.76
CA VAL A 417 -0.32 -26.62 3.44
C VAL A 417 0.96 -26.34 2.67
N LEU A 418 2.00 -25.86 3.37
CA LEU A 418 3.30 -25.57 2.77
C LEU A 418 4.10 -26.83 2.40
N SER A 419 3.67 -28.00 2.86
CA SER A 419 4.29 -29.28 2.47
C SER A 419 3.80 -29.80 1.13
N ILE A 420 2.82 -29.15 0.49
CA ILE A 420 2.30 -29.51 -0.82
C ILE A 420 3.04 -28.69 -1.89
N THR A 421 3.62 -29.38 -2.88
CA THR A 421 4.49 -28.75 -3.90
C THR A 421 4.03 -29.05 -5.32
N ILE A 422 4.39 -28.15 -6.24
CA ILE A 422 4.32 -28.32 -7.69
C ILE A 422 5.69 -27.91 -8.23
N GLY A 423 6.35 -28.78 -9.04
CA GLY A 423 7.69 -28.51 -9.53
C GLY A 423 8.68 -28.19 -8.39
N ASP A 424 8.61 -28.94 -7.29
CA ASP A 424 9.40 -28.79 -6.06
C ASP A 424 9.23 -27.44 -5.32
N LYS A 425 8.23 -26.65 -5.67
CA LYS A 425 7.90 -25.37 -5.04
C LYS A 425 6.56 -25.42 -4.35
N ASN A 426 6.48 -24.92 -3.11
CA ASN A 426 5.21 -24.72 -2.45
C ASN A 426 4.55 -23.38 -2.85
N ILE A 427 3.29 -23.19 -2.51
CA ILE A 427 2.51 -22.00 -2.90
C ILE A 427 3.15 -20.69 -2.42
N LYS A 428 3.79 -20.68 -1.24
CA LYS A 428 4.49 -19.50 -0.72
C LYS A 428 5.71 -19.16 -1.58
N GLN A 429 6.53 -20.15 -1.92
CA GLN A 429 7.70 -19.94 -2.76
C GLN A 429 7.31 -19.45 -4.16
N VAL A 430 6.20 -19.94 -4.71
CA VAL A 430 5.67 -19.46 -6.00
C VAL A 430 5.17 -18.04 -5.91
N THR A 431 4.46 -17.70 -4.83
CA THR A 431 3.95 -16.32 -4.65
C THR A 431 5.05 -15.30 -4.32
N ASP A 432 6.19 -15.74 -3.78
CA ASP A 432 7.35 -14.88 -3.52
C ASP A 432 8.22 -14.62 -4.77
N MET A 433 8.00 -15.37 -5.84
CA MET A 433 8.61 -15.07 -7.13
C MET A 433 8.12 -13.73 -7.67
N THR A 434 8.97 -13.05 -8.40
CA THR A 434 8.53 -11.95 -9.26
C THR A 434 7.58 -12.46 -10.33
N ILE A 435 6.74 -11.59 -10.88
CA ILE A 435 5.80 -11.94 -11.96
C ILE A 435 6.56 -12.55 -13.14
N ALA A 436 7.76 -12.03 -13.47
CA ALA A 436 8.61 -12.58 -14.51
C ALA A 436 9.09 -14.00 -14.18
N GLU A 437 9.61 -14.21 -12.97
CA GLU A 437 10.06 -15.54 -12.52
C GLU A 437 8.91 -16.54 -12.44
N ALA A 438 7.73 -16.12 -11.97
CA ALA A 438 6.54 -16.95 -11.91
C ALA A 438 6.07 -17.36 -13.32
N SER A 439 6.07 -16.43 -14.28
CA SER A 439 5.72 -16.71 -15.67
C SER A 439 6.67 -17.74 -16.30
N GLU A 440 7.98 -17.59 -16.06
CA GLU A 440 8.99 -18.53 -16.55
C GLU A 440 8.85 -19.90 -15.86
N PHE A 441 8.62 -19.91 -14.55
CA PHE A 441 8.39 -21.15 -13.79
C PHE A 441 7.22 -21.95 -14.38
N PHE A 442 6.07 -21.31 -14.62
CA PHE A 442 4.89 -21.99 -15.16
C PHE A 442 5.07 -22.44 -16.61
N LYS A 443 5.85 -21.73 -17.44
CA LYS A 443 6.19 -22.16 -18.81
C LYS A 443 7.05 -23.42 -18.85
N ASN A 444 7.90 -23.60 -17.84
CA ASN A 444 8.86 -24.70 -17.76
C ASN A 444 8.32 -25.92 -16.98
N LEU A 445 7.12 -25.86 -16.40
CA LEU A 445 6.51 -26.97 -15.67
C LEU A 445 6.20 -28.13 -16.61
N LYS A 446 6.57 -29.34 -16.16
CA LYS A 446 6.24 -30.59 -16.86
C LYS A 446 5.19 -31.33 -16.04
N PHE A 447 4.11 -31.68 -16.70
CA PHE A 447 3.02 -32.46 -16.14
C PHE A 447 3.00 -33.85 -16.72
N THR A 448 2.46 -34.83 -16.00
CA THR A 448 2.08 -36.13 -16.58
C THR A 448 0.83 -35.93 -17.45
N GLU A 449 0.52 -36.85 -18.34
CA GLU A 449 -0.66 -36.79 -19.23
C GLU A 449 -1.96 -36.52 -18.44
N ARG A 450 -2.14 -37.14 -17.29
CA ARG A 450 -3.29 -36.94 -16.41
C ARG A 450 -3.30 -35.53 -15.78
N GLU A 451 -2.16 -35.09 -15.28
CA GLU A 451 -2.01 -33.76 -14.69
C GLU A 451 -2.23 -32.66 -15.73
N GLU A 452 -1.76 -32.89 -16.98
CA GLU A 452 -1.93 -31.94 -18.09
C GLU A 452 -3.41 -31.70 -18.41
N ILE A 453 -4.21 -32.77 -18.49
CA ILE A 453 -5.66 -32.64 -18.71
C ILE A 453 -6.32 -31.82 -17.62
N ILE A 454 -5.96 -32.05 -16.35
CA ILE A 454 -6.52 -31.35 -15.19
C ILE A 454 -6.05 -29.87 -15.17
N ALA A 455 -4.77 -29.63 -15.43
CA ALA A 455 -4.15 -28.32 -15.31
C ALA A 455 -4.43 -27.39 -16.51
N LYS A 456 -4.78 -27.93 -17.69
CA LYS A 456 -4.88 -27.21 -18.96
C LYS A 456 -5.61 -25.88 -18.89
N GLN A 457 -6.82 -25.88 -18.35
CA GLN A 457 -7.63 -24.65 -18.27
C GLN A 457 -7.06 -23.67 -17.22
N ILE A 458 -6.55 -24.19 -16.10
CA ILE A 458 -5.96 -23.38 -15.03
C ILE A 458 -4.69 -22.69 -15.54
N MET A 459 -3.84 -23.45 -16.25
CA MET A 459 -2.59 -22.92 -16.81
C MET A 459 -2.83 -21.87 -17.88
N LYS A 460 -3.88 -22.04 -18.71
CA LYS A 460 -4.28 -21.03 -19.70
C LYS A 460 -4.58 -19.69 -19.02
N GLU A 461 -5.38 -19.70 -17.94
CA GLU A 461 -5.73 -18.49 -17.20
C GLU A 461 -4.51 -17.89 -16.48
N LEU A 462 -3.67 -18.72 -15.85
CA LEU A 462 -2.44 -18.26 -15.19
C LEU A 462 -1.49 -17.59 -16.19
N HIS A 463 -1.27 -18.18 -17.36
CA HIS A 463 -0.42 -17.58 -18.40
C HIS A 463 -0.98 -16.27 -18.91
N ALA A 464 -2.29 -16.19 -19.15
CA ALA A 464 -2.93 -14.96 -19.59
C ALA A 464 -2.78 -13.82 -18.57
N ARG A 465 -3.12 -14.08 -17.30
CA ARG A 465 -3.06 -13.05 -16.24
C ARG A 465 -1.64 -12.60 -15.92
N LEU A 466 -0.68 -13.55 -15.88
CA LEU A 466 0.74 -13.20 -15.72
C LEU A 466 1.26 -12.41 -16.93
N GLY A 467 0.83 -12.79 -18.14
CA GLY A 467 1.17 -12.06 -19.37
C GLY A 467 0.70 -10.61 -19.33
N PHE A 468 -0.55 -10.35 -18.95
CA PHE A 468 -1.06 -8.99 -18.83
C PHE A 468 -0.29 -8.13 -17.83
N LEU A 469 0.13 -8.73 -16.70
CA LEU A 469 0.97 -8.00 -15.72
C LEU A 469 2.37 -7.68 -16.27
N LEU A 470 2.93 -8.56 -17.11
CA LEU A 470 4.20 -8.29 -17.81
C LEU A 470 4.04 -7.17 -18.85
N ASP A 471 2.92 -7.18 -19.59
CA ASP A 471 2.63 -6.19 -20.64
C ASP A 471 2.47 -4.77 -20.09
N VAL A 472 1.95 -4.63 -18.87
CA VAL A 472 1.87 -3.32 -18.17
C VAL A 472 3.13 -2.94 -17.38
N GLY A 473 4.24 -3.69 -17.53
CA GLY A 473 5.53 -3.36 -16.93
C GLY A 473 5.65 -3.63 -15.43
N LEU A 474 4.89 -4.60 -14.88
CA LEU A 474 4.92 -4.98 -13.46
C LEU A 474 5.75 -6.25 -13.19
N GLU A 475 6.68 -6.58 -14.06
CA GLU A 475 7.51 -7.79 -14.02
C GLU A 475 8.29 -7.99 -12.71
N TYR A 476 8.62 -6.90 -12.01
CA TYR A 476 9.41 -6.88 -10.78
C TYR A 476 8.60 -7.12 -9.51
N LEU A 477 7.28 -7.01 -9.55
CA LEU A 477 6.43 -7.24 -8.38
C LEU A 477 6.36 -8.74 -8.04
N THR A 478 6.20 -9.04 -6.74
CA THR A 478 5.89 -10.40 -6.28
C THR A 478 4.41 -10.56 -6.04
N LEU A 479 3.87 -11.77 -6.27
CA LEU A 479 2.45 -12.05 -6.03
C LEU A 479 2.06 -11.96 -4.56
N SER A 480 3.03 -12.17 -3.64
CA SER A 480 2.85 -12.07 -2.18
C SER A 480 2.86 -10.63 -1.66
N ARG A 481 3.25 -9.64 -2.47
CA ARG A 481 3.34 -8.24 -2.05
C ARG A 481 1.99 -7.72 -1.61
N ALA A 482 1.93 -7.11 -0.43
CA ALA A 482 0.70 -6.55 0.13
C ALA A 482 0.20 -5.37 -0.72
N ALA A 483 -1.09 -5.34 -1.05
CA ALA A 483 -1.69 -4.31 -1.89
C ALA A 483 -1.53 -2.90 -1.30
N GLY A 484 -1.56 -2.74 0.02
CA GLY A 484 -1.35 -1.46 0.69
C GLY A 484 0.07 -0.89 0.60
N THR A 485 1.05 -1.66 0.09
CA THR A 485 2.44 -1.20 -0.14
C THR A 485 2.72 -0.78 -1.57
N LEU A 486 1.71 -0.86 -2.44
CA LEU A 486 1.83 -0.48 -3.84
C LEU A 486 1.76 1.05 -3.98
N SER A 487 2.52 1.59 -4.92
CA SER A 487 2.32 2.97 -5.37
C SER A 487 0.97 3.12 -6.09
N GLY A 488 0.46 4.34 -6.20
CA GLY A 488 -0.78 4.62 -6.94
C GLY A 488 -0.74 4.09 -8.38
N GLY A 489 0.35 4.32 -9.09
CA GLY A 489 0.54 3.84 -10.46
C GLY A 489 0.67 2.30 -10.55
N GLU A 490 1.33 1.62 -9.60
CA GLU A 490 1.37 0.16 -9.55
C GLU A 490 -0.03 -0.43 -9.37
N ALA A 491 -0.82 0.11 -8.43
CA ALA A 491 -2.17 -0.34 -8.17
C ALA A 491 -3.10 -0.13 -9.38
N GLN A 492 -2.97 1.00 -10.04
CA GLN A 492 -3.74 1.32 -11.25
C GLN A 492 -3.42 0.35 -12.40
N ARG A 493 -2.13 0.07 -12.65
CA ARG A 493 -1.72 -0.89 -13.67
C ARG A 493 -2.16 -2.33 -13.38
N ILE A 494 -2.18 -2.74 -12.11
CA ILE A 494 -2.76 -4.03 -11.71
C ILE A 494 -4.24 -4.09 -12.10
N ARG A 495 -5.02 -3.04 -11.83
CA ARG A 495 -6.43 -2.99 -12.24
C ARG A 495 -6.57 -3.02 -13.75
N LEU A 496 -5.76 -2.25 -14.46
CA LEU A 496 -5.75 -2.26 -15.93
C LEU A 496 -5.49 -3.67 -16.46
N ALA A 497 -4.46 -4.36 -15.97
CA ALA A 497 -4.13 -5.73 -16.35
C ALA A 497 -5.30 -6.70 -16.06
N THR A 498 -5.97 -6.54 -14.91
CA THR A 498 -7.13 -7.37 -14.55
C THR A 498 -8.32 -7.12 -15.50
N GLN A 499 -8.56 -5.89 -15.90
CA GLN A 499 -9.64 -5.54 -16.84
C GLN A 499 -9.36 -6.04 -18.26
N ILE A 500 -8.11 -5.94 -18.72
CA ILE A 500 -7.68 -6.53 -20.00
C ILE A 500 -7.94 -8.03 -19.99
N GLY A 501 -7.60 -8.70 -18.89
CA GLY A 501 -7.83 -10.13 -18.69
C GLY A 501 -9.30 -10.56 -18.75
N SER A 502 -10.25 -9.65 -18.56
CA SER A 502 -11.67 -9.94 -18.70
C SER A 502 -12.12 -10.15 -20.14
N GLY A 503 -11.34 -9.68 -21.14
CA GLY A 503 -11.64 -9.82 -22.56
C GLY A 503 -12.92 -9.13 -23.02
N LEU A 504 -13.37 -8.10 -22.29
CA LEU A 504 -14.58 -7.34 -22.62
C LEU A 504 -14.39 -6.54 -23.90
N VAL A 505 -15.42 -6.53 -24.75
CA VAL A 505 -15.47 -5.83 -26.05
C VAL A 505 -16.65 -4.87 -26.06
N GLY A 506 -16.50 -3.73 -26.74
CA GLY A 506 -17.54 -2.71 -26.84
C GLY A 506 -17.74 -1.90 -25.56
N VAL A 507 -16.75 -1.85 -24.69
CA VAL A 507 -16.73 -1.14 -23.40
C VAL A 507 -16.06 0.22 -23.57
N LEU A 508 -16.51 1.19 -22.77
CA LEU A 508 -15.84 2.48 -22.60
C LEU A 508 -14.91 2.43 -21.38
N TYR A 509 -13.61 2.45 -21.61
CA TYR A 509 -12.60 2.57 -20.56
C TYR A 509 -12.24 4.02 -20.34
N ILE A 510 -12.25 4.46 -19.08
CA ILE A 510 -11.83 5.81 -18.68
C ILE A 510 -10.67 5.69 -17.70
N LEU A 511 -9.50 6.20 -18.08
CA LEU A 511 -8.25 6.08 -17.34
C LEU A 511 -7.75 7.45 -16.88
N ASP A 512 -7.29 7.52 -15.62
CA ASP A 512 -6.72 8.75 -15.04
C ASP A 512 -5.20 8.62 -14.96
N GLU A 513 -4.48 9.33 -15.82
CA GLU A 513 -3.02 9.40 -15.85
C GLU A 513 -2.30 8.03 -15.72
N PRO A 514 -2.57 7.07 -16.62
CA PRO A 514 -2.01 5.72 -16.48
C PRO A 514 -0.49 5.65 -16.67
N SER A 515 0.16 6.66 -17.23
CA SER A 515 1.61 6.77 -17.41
C SER A 515 2.37 7.18 -16.14
N ILE A 516 1.65 7.49 -15.05
CA ILE A 516 2.21 8.06 -13.82
C ILE A 516 3.28 7.17 -13.18
N GLY A 517 4.43 7.75 -12.80
CA GLY A 517 5.53 7.01 -12.17
C GLY A 517 6.20 5.98 -13.08
N LEU A 518 5.96 6.04 -14.39
CA LEU A 518 6.60 5.19 -15.39
C LEU A 518 7.88 5.83 -15.96
N HIS A 519 8.89 4.98 -16.09
CA HIS A 519 10.00 5.31 -16.97
C HIS A 519 9.53 5.22 -18.44
N GLN A 520 10.12 6.02 -19.34
CA GLN A 520 9.72 6.10 -20.75
C GLN A 520 9.70 4.72 -21.46
N ARG A 521 10.63 3.83 -21.11
CA ARG A 521 10.65 2.45 -21.60
C ARG A 521 9.36 1.70 -21.25
N ASP A 522 8.89 1.85 -20.02
CA ASP A 522 7.72 1.13 -19.51
C ASP A 522 6.43 1.77 -20.04
N ASN A 523 6.45 3.10 -20.32
CA ASN A 523 5.35 3.81 -20.97
C ASN A 523 5.06 3.28 -22.39
N ASN A 524 6.08 2.96 -23.16
CA ASN A 524 5.91 2.36 -24.49
C ASN A 524 5.16 1.02 -24.44
N ARG A 525 5.38 0.19 -23.39
CA ARG A 525 4.64 -1.07 -23.19
C ARG A 525 3.17 -0.79 -22.84
N LEU A 526 2.94 0.18 -21.96
CA LEU A 526 1.58 0.60 -21.62
C LEU A 526 0.81 1.08 -22.86
N LEU A 527 1.43 1.92 -23.70
CA LEU A 527 0.82 2.39 -24.95
C LEU A 527 0.48 1.25 -25.92
N ALA A 528 1.35 0.26 -26.05
CA ALA A 528 1.06 -0.93 -26.85
C ALA A 528 -0.17 -1.68 -26.31
N THR A 529 -0.29 -1.79 -24.99
CA THR A 529 -1.43 -2.40 -24.30
C THR A 529 -2.73 -1.62 -24.51
N LEU A 530 -2.71 -0.29 -24.40
CA LEU A 530 -3.88 0.56 -24.66
C LEU A 530 -4.34 0.47 -26.13
N LYS A 531 -3.39 0.46 -27.07
CA LYS A 531 -3.70 0.25 -28.49
C LYS A 531 -4.33 -1.13 -28.73
N HIS A 532 -3.83 -2.16 -28.09
CA HIS A 532 -4.42 -3.50 -28.18
C HIS A 532 -5.87 -3.53 -27.66
N LEU A 533 -6.15 -2.88 -26.52
CA LEU A 533 -7.51 -2.74 -25.99
C LEU A 533 -8.44 -2.01 -26.96
N ARG A 534 -7.97 -0.94 -27.60
CA ARG A 534 -8.71 -0.22 -28.64
C ARG A 534 -9.01 -1.15 -29.82
N ASP A 535 -8.01 -1.86 -30.29
CA ASP A 535 -8.10 -2.73 -31.47
C ASP A 535 -9.04 -3.93 -31.25
N LEU A 536 -9.34 -4.27 -30.00
CA LEU A 536 -10.41 -5.22 -29.63
C LEU A 536 -11.84 -4.64 -29.79
N GLY A 537 -11.99 -3.39 -30.23
CA GLY A 537 -13.29 -2.72 -30.41
C GLY A 537 -13.78 -2.01 -29.13
N ASN A 538 -12.89 -1.48 -28.31
CA ASN A 538 -13.20 -0.68 -27.13
C ASN A 538 -12.91 0.81 -27.38
N THR A 539 -13.68 1.67 -26.72
CA THR A 539 -13.42 3.11 -26.68
C THR A 539 -12.60 3.42 -25.43
N LEU A 540 -11.48 4.14 -25.59
CA LEU A 540 -10.62 4.53 -24.48
C LEU A 540 -10.60 6.05 -24.36
N ILE A 541 -10.95 6.58 -23.21
CA ILE A 541 -10.76 7.98 -22.82
C ILE A 541 -9.66 8.02 -21.77
N VAL A 542 -8.57 8.69 -22.07
CA VAL A 542 -7.41 8.78 -21.19
C VAL A 542 -7.17 10.25 -20.83
N VAL A 543 -7.27 10.57 -19.55
CA VAL A 543 -6.81 11.88 -19.03
C VAL A 543 -5.30 11.81 -18.92
N GLU A 544 -4.59 12.61 -19.71
CA GLU A 544 -3.12 12.48 -19.77
C GLU A 544 -2.40 13.80 -20.09
N HIS A 545 -1.11 13.84 -19.69
CA HIS A 545 -0.19 14.96 -19.91
C HIS A 545 1.09 14.53 -20.63
N ASP A 546 1.30 13.22 -20.78
CA ASP A 546 2.49 12.66 -21.43
C ASP A 546 2.44 12.85 -22.96
N GLU A 547 3.55 13.36 -23.53
CA GLU A 547 3.65 13.63 -24.97
C GLU A 547 3.51 12.37 -25.81
N ASP A 548 4.14 11.24 -25.42
CA ASP A 548 4.09 9.99 -26.16
C ASP A 548 2.68 9.43 -26.23
N THR A 549 1.91 9.58 -25.15
CA THR A 549 0.49 9.20 -25.10
C THR A 549 -0.34 10.08 -26.04
N MET A 550 -0.06 11.38 -26.09
CA MET A 550 -0.73 12.29 -27.03
C MET A 550 -0.40 11.94 -28.48
N TYR A 551 0.86 11.65 -28.81
CA TYR A 551 1.26 11.19 -30.15
C TYR A 551 0.64 9.83 -30.54
N ALA A 552 0.33 8.98 -29.58
CA ALA A 552 -0.29 7.69 -29.81
C ALA A 552 -1.82 7.75 -29.96
N ALA A 553 -2.43 8.91 -29.61
CA ALA A 553 -3.88 9.11 -29.62
C ALA A 553 -4.45 9.25 -31.04
N ASP A 554 -5.65 8.72 -31.24
CA ASP A 554 -6.43 8.93 -32.46
C ASP A 554 -7.12 10.32 -32.47
N CYS A 555 -7.45 10.82 -31.27
CA CYS A 555 -8.10 12.14 -31.08
C CYS A 555 -7.64 12.73 -29.74
N ILE A 556 -7.40 14.04 -29.72
CA ILE A 556 -7.08 14.79 -28.51
C ILE A 556 -8.19 15.82 -28.27
N ILE A 557 -8.57 16.00 -27.03
CA ILE A 557 -9.50 17.02 -26.54
C ILE A 557 -8.73 17.87 -25.54
N ASP A 558 -8.42 19.11 -25.88
CA ASP A 558 -7.70 20.06 -25.03
C ASP A 558 -8.68 20.96 -24.29
N ILE A 559 -8.67 20.89 -22.95
CA ILE A 559 -9.58 21.64 -22.07
C ILE A 559 -8.80 22.78 -21.40
N GLY A 560 -9.33 23.97 -21.53
CA GLY A 560 -8.69 25.18 -21.01
C GLY A 560 -9.63 26.39 -21.08
N PRO A 561 -9.08 27.58 -21.42
CA PRO A 561 -7.67 27.90 -21.67
C PRO A 561 -6.82 28.01 -20.40
N LYS A 562 -7.43 28.15 -19.22
CA LYS A 562 -6.78 28.30 -17.91
C LYS A 562 -7.29 27.24 -16.92
N ALA A 563 -6.84 27.34 -15.69
CA ALA A 563 -7.33 26.52 -14.59
C ALA A 563 -8.52 27.15 -13.85
N GLY A 564 -9.29 26.38 -13.09
CA GLY A 564 -10.38 26.82 -12.23
C GLY A 564 -11.51 27.51 -13.01
N ALA A 565 -11.96 28.66 -12.53
CA ALA A 565 -13.03 29.45 -13.17
C ALA A 565 -12.66 29.95 -14.58
N GLY A 566 -11.36 30.09 -14.87
CA GLY A 566 -10.84 30.46 -16.19
C GLY A 566 -10.72 29.29 -17.17
N GLY A 567 -10.99 28.07 -16.73
CA GLY A 567 -11.00 26.84 -17.53
C GLY A 567 -12.39 26.42 -17.96
N GLY A 568 -12.56 25.15 -18.24
CA GLY A 568 -13.85 24.52 -18.50
C GLY A 568 -14.40 24.65 -19.92
N GLU A 569 -13.57 25.06 -20.87
CA GLU A 569 -13.91 25.17 -22.29
C GLU A 569 -13.12 24.18 -23.14
N VAL A 570 -13.65 23.71 -24.24
CA VAL A 570 -12.89 22.93 -25.23
C VAL A 570 -12.13 23.92 -26.12
N VAL A 571 -10.82 24.01 -25.93
CA VAL A 571 -9.94 24.92 -26.67
C VAL A 571 -9.64 24.38 -28.06
N ALA A 572 -9.39 23.07 -28.14
CA ALA A 572 -9.08 22.39 -29.38
C ALA A 572 -9.52 20.94 -29.33
N GLN A 573 -9.90 20.37 -30.46
CA GLN A 573 -10.24 18.96 -30.62
C GLN A 573 -9.78 18.49 -32.00
N GLY A 574 -9.15 17.33 -32.07
CA GLY A 574 -8.70 16.72 -33.32
C GLY A 574 -7.47 15.85 -33.17
N THR A 575 -6.77 15.66 -34.26
CA THR A 575 -5.48 14.96 -34.32
C THR A 575 -4.35 15.79 -33.69
N VAL A 576 -3.22 15.16 -33.40
CA VAL A 576 -2.03 15.87 -32.85
C VAL A 576 -1.63 17.04 -33.74
N GLU A 577 -1.70 16.89 -35.07
CA GLU A 577 -1.30 17.94 -35.99
C GLU A 577 -2.29 19.14 -35.98
N GLU A 578 -3.57 18.89 -35.82
CA GLU A 578 -4.58 19.94 -35.67
C GLU A 578 -4.39 20.70 -34.36
N ILE A 579 -4.09 19.98 -33.25
CA ILE A 579 -3.78 20.60 -31.94
C ILE A 579 -2.53 21.48 -32.05
N LYS A 580 -1.47 21.00 -32.70
CA LYS A 580 -0.24 21.79 -32.93
C LYS A 580 -0.45 23.08 -33.70
N GLN A 581 -1.42 23.11 -34.64
CA GLN A 581 -1.73 24.30 -35.42
C GLN A 581 -2.53 25.35 -34.65
N ASN A 582 -3.27 24.92 -33.59
CA ASN A 582 -4.05 25.85 -32.80
C ASN A 582 -3.13 26.74 -31.93
N LEU A 583 -3.24 28.05 -32.07
CA LEU A 583 -2.43 29.04 -31.34
C LEU A 583 -2.92 29.26 -29.91
N ASP A 584 -4.22 29.01 -29.65
CA ASP A 584 -4.84 29.23 -28.35
C ASP A 584 -4.63 28.03 -27.43
N SER A 585 -4.30 26.84 -27.99
CA SER A 585 -3.99 25.65 -27.24
C SER A 585 -2.59 25.75 -26.62
N ILE A 586 -2.50 25.78 -25.29
CA ILE A 586 -1.24 25.73 -24.55
C ILE A 586 -0.55 24.40 -24.83
N THR A 587 -1.29 23.31 -24.83
CA THR A 587 -0.79 21.98 -25.20
C THR A 587 -0.18 21.99 -26.60
N GLY A 588 -0.90 22.57 -27.57
CA GLY A 588 -0.41 22.72 -28.95
C GLY A 588 0.87 23.55 -29.05
N GLN A 589 1.01 24.62 -28.24
CA GLN A 589 2.24 25.42 -28.19
C GLN A 589 3.46 24.62 -27.71
N TYR A 590 3.30 23.70 -26.73
CA TYR A 590 4.40 22.83 -26.28
C TYR A 590 4.67 21.68 -27.26
N LEU A 591 3.65 21.02 -27.79
CA LEU A 591 3.81 19.95 -28.80
C LEU A 591 4.47 20.46 -30.09
N SER A 592 4.22 21.72 -30.49
CA SER A 592 4.85 22.36 -31.67
C SER A 592 6.21 22.99 -31.37
N ARG A 593 6.70 22.92 -30.12
CA ARG A 593 7.94 23.55 -29.66
C ARG A 593 7.96 25.08 -29.85
N ARG A 594 6.80 25.75 -29.94
CA ARG A 594 6.69 27.20 -29.81
C ARG A 594 6.99 27.65 -28.37
N LYS A 595 6.54 26.89 -27.40
CA LYS A 595 6.99 26.93 -26.00
C LYS A 595 7.69 25.64 -25.65
N TYR A 596 8.75 25.74 -24.88
CA TYR A 596 9.51 24.58 -24.44
C TYR A 596 10.24 24.86 -23.11
N ILE A 597 10.59 23.84 -22.36
CA ILE A 597 11.46 23.94 -21.20
C ILE A 597 12.91 23.93 -21.68
N PRO A 598 13.70 25.00 -21.46
CA PRO A 598 15.06 25.13 -22.03
C PRO A 598 16.03 24.16 -21.31
N VAL A 599 17.03 23.69 -22.06
CA VAL A 599 18.20 23.01 -21.48
C VAL A 599 19.16 24.08 -20.95
N PRO A 600 19.59 23.99 -19.67
CA PRO A 600 20.55 24.98 -19.13
C PRO A 600 21.84 25.03 -19.96
N LYS A 601 22.33 26.25 -20.24
CA LYS A 601 23.58 26.45 -21.00
C LYS A 601 24.79 25.96 -20.22
N GLU A 602 24.79 26.16 -18.91
CA GLU A 602 25.83 25.73 -17.99
C GLU A 602 25.21 24.94 -16.82
N ARG A 603 25.90 23.90 -16.33
CA ARG A 603 25.52 23.15 -15.18
C ARG A 603 26.25 23.69 -13.95
N ARG A 604 25.53 23.82 -12.82
CA ARG A 604 26.13 24.20 -11.54
C ARG A 604 27.10 23.12 -11.06
N LYS A 605 28.26 23.52 -10.54
CA LYS A 605 29.29 22.62 -10.02
C LYS A 605 29.08 22.28 -8.52
N GLY A 606 28.13 22.96 -7.86
CA GLY A 606 27.91 22.85 -6.43
C GLY A 606 28.96 23.57 -5.58
N ASN A 607 28.84 23.43 -4.28
CA ASN A 607 29.72 24.10 -3.30
C ASN A 607 30.96 23.27 -2.90
N GLY A 608 31.20 22.12 -3.55
CA GLY A 608 32.30 21.20 -3.26
C GLY A 608 32.01 20.18 -2.14
N ASN A 609 30.93 20.36 -1.38
CA ASN A 609 30.50 19.45 -0.33
C ASN A 609 29.52 18.40 -0.90
N PHE A 610 29.41 17.28 -0.21
CA PHE A 610 28.46 16.21 -0.58
C PHE A 610 27.98 15.46 0.65
N ILE A 611 26.81 14.83 0.53
CA ILE A 611 26.34 13.79 1.43
C ILE A 611 26.62 12.45 0.76
N GLU A 612 27.25 11.53 1.48
CA GLU A 612 27.57 10.20 0.98
C GLU A 612 26.85 9.13 1.77
N VAL A 613 26.00 8.37 1.09
CA VAL A 613 25.39 7.15 1.61
C VAL A 613 26.32 6.00 1.28
N VAL A 614 26.82 5.30 2.30
CA VAL A 614 27.76 4.18 2.17
C VAL A 614 27.05 2.87 2.51
N GLY A 615 27.19 1.89 1.64
CA GLY A 615 26.74 0.53 1.89
C GLY A 615 25.24 0.35 1.95
N ALA A 616 24.47 1.02 1.10
CA ALA A 616 23.01 0.90 1.02
C ALA A 616 22.60 -0.51 0.60
N LYS A 617 21.82 -1.22 1.45
CA LYS A 617 21.45 -2.64 1.27
C LYS A 617 19.97 -2.92 1.50
N GLU A 618 19.14 -1.90 1.71
CA GLU A 618 17.71 -2.11 1.96
C GLU A 618 16.97 -2.57 0.69
N ASN A 619 15.99 -3.44 0.84
CA ASN A 619 15.19 -4.01 -0.24
C ASN A 619 16.07 -4.63 -1.35
N ASN A 620 15.99 -4.11 -2.58
CA ASN A 620 16.75 -4.61 -3.73
C ASN A 620 18.12 -3.95 -3.93
N LEU A 621 18.52 -2.99 -3.09
CA LEU A 621 19.82 -2.30 -3.23
C LEU A 621 21.00 -3.23 -2.94
N LYS A 622 21.99 -3.23 -3.84
CA LYS A 622 23.13 -4.16 -3.84
C LYS A 622 24.41 -3.54 -3.25
N ASN A 623 24.34 -3.09 -1.99
CA ASN A 623 25.49 -2.52 -1.26
C ASN A 623 26.15 -1.36 -2.01
N ILE A 624 25.36 -0.40 -2.44
CA ILE A 624 25.82 0.72 -3.26
C ILE A 624 26.31 1.90 -2.42
N ASN A 625 27.29 2.64 -2.97
CA ASN A 625 27.78 3.90 -2.40
C ASN A 625 27.38 5.05 -3.33
N VAL A 626 26.69 6.05 -2.77
CA VAL A 626 26.11 7.15 -3.54
C VAL A 626 26.49 8.49 -2.92
N LYS A 627 27.01 9.41 -3.74
CA LYS A 627 27.30 10.78 -3.37
C LYS A 627 26.26 11.74 -3.95
N PHE A 628 25.71 12.57 -3.10
CA PHE A 628 24.78 13.65 -3.45
C PHE A 628 25.52 14.97 -3.29
N PRO A 629 25.90 15.66 -4.40
CA PRO A 629 26.54 16.96 -4.32
C PRO A 629 25.60 18.02 -3.76
N LEU A 630 26.12 18.96 -2.96
CA LEU A 630 25.34 20.00 -2.32
C LEU A 630 25.36 21.31 -3.12
N GLY A 631 24.29 22.10 -3.00
CA GLY A 631 24.11 23.36 -3.73
C GLY A 631 23.81 23.17 -5.22
N VAL A 632 23.21 22.03 -5.59
CA VAL A 632 22.83 21.69 -6.97
C VAL A 632 21.45 21.05 -7.04
N PHE A 633 20.88 21.01 -8.24
CA PHE A 633 19.68 20.28 -8.58
C PHE A 633 20.05 18.85 -9.01
N THR A 634 19.85 17.89 -8.11
CA THR A 634 20.13 16.47 -8.35
C THR A 634 18.85 15.71 -8.65
N VAL A 635 18.83 14.92 -9.72
CA VAL A 635 17.70 14.02 -10.03
C VAL A 635 18.15 12.55 -9.91
N VAL A 636 17.36 11.76 -9.18
CA VAL A 636 17.50 10.31 -9.07
C VAL A 636 16.50 9.67 -10.01
N THR A 637 16.98 8.97 -11.01
CA THR A 637 16.16 8.38 -12.08
C THR A 637 16.46 6.89 -12.26
N GLY A 638 15.80 6.24 -13.20
CA GLY A 638 15.93 4.83 -13.54
C GLY A 638 14.59 4.15 -13.70
N VAL A 639 14.58 2.91 -14.17
CA VAL A 639 13.36 2.14 -14.45
C VAL A 639 12.50 1.92 -13.19
N SER A 640 11.22 1.61 -13.38
CA SER A 640 10.32 1.33 -12.27
C SER A 640 10.83 0.15 -11.44
N GLY A 641 10.77 0.25 -10.10
CA GLY A 641 11.28 -0.79 -9.19
C GLY A 641 12.81 -0.90 -9.08
N SER A 642 13.60 0.04 -9.64
CA SER A 642 15.08 0.01 -9.56
C SER A 642 15.67 0.33 -8.19
N GLY A 643 14.86 0.84 -7.23
CA GLY A 643 15.28 1.13 -5.86
C GLY A 643 15.44 2.62 -5.54
N LYS A 644 14.95 3.54 -6.38
CA LYS A 644 15.03 5.01 -6.19
C LYS A 644 14.47 5.46 -4.84
N SER A 645 13.20 5.16 -4.56
CA SER A 645 12.53 5.56 -3.32
C SER A 645 13.17 4.87 -2.10
N THR A 646 13.70 3.65 -2.25
CA THR A 646 14.46 2.98 -1.18
C THR A 646 15.74 3.75 -0.85
N LEU A 647 16.51 4.20 -1.86
CA LEU A 647 17.73 4.97 -1.65
C LEU A 647 17.43 6.34 -1.03
N VAL A 648 16.46 7.06 -1.58
CA VAL A 648 16.21 8.47 -1.23
C VAL A 648 15.33 8.58 0.01
N ASN A 649 14.16 7.91 0.05
CA ASN A 649 13.21 8.07 1.14
C ASN A 649 13.56 7.19 2.34
N GLU A 650 13.86 5.88 2.13
CA GLU A 650 14.07 4.96 3.24
C GLU A 650 15.48 5.10 3.85
N ILE A 651 16.50 5.40 3.06
CA ILE A 651 17.88 5.48 3.58
C ILE A 651 18.31 6.93 3.77
N LEU A 652 18.36 7.75 2.70
CA LEU A 652 18.89 9.11 2.78
C LEU A 652 18.04 9.98 3.71
N TYR A 653 16.74 10.11 3.44
CA TYR A 653 15.84 10.94 4.25
C TYR A 653 15.75 10.46 5.69
N LYS A 654 15.35 9.19 5.91
CA LYS A 654 15.20 8.67 7.29
C LYS A 654 16.51 8.67 8.05
N GLY A 655 17.64 8.38 7.39
CA GLY A 655 18.95 8.38 8.00
C GLY A 655 19.43 9.76 8.43
N LEU A 656 19.23 10.79 7.60
CA LEU A 656 19.54 12.18 7.95
C LEU A 656 18.56 12.73 9.01
N ALA A 657 17.27 12.50 8.82
CA ALA A 657 16.26 13.00 9.71
C ALA A 657 16.35 12.37 11.12
N SER A 658 16.79 11.09 11.25
CA SER A 658 17.02 10.46 12.55
C SER A 658 18.19 11.09 13.33
N LYS A 659 19.14 11.74 12.64
CA LYS A 659 20.29 12.42 13.26
C LYS A 659 20.02 13.91 13.53
N LEU A 660 19.24 14.57 12.65
CA LEU A 660 18.90 15.99 12.80
C LEU A 660 17.67 16.23 13.68
N TYR A 661 16.73 15.29 13.69
CA TYR A 661 15.45 15.42 14.41
C TYR A 661 15.12 14.11 15.12
N THR A 662 14.26 14.19 16.14
CA THR A 662 13.64 12.99 16.72
C THR A 662 12.47 12.56 15.83
N ILE A 663 12.72 11.70 14.82
CA ILE A 663 11.68 11.19 13.94
C ILE A 663 11.24 9.78 14.29
N LYS A 664 10.01 9.46 13.91
CA LYS A 664 9.43 8.13 13.98
C LYS A 664 9.90 7.29 12.77
N GLY A 665 10.50 6.13 13.00
CA GLY A 665 10.93 5.20 11.97
C GLY A 665 12.44 4.95 11.92
N LYS A 666 12.81 3.72 11.57
CA LYS A 666 14.21 3.31 11.38
C LYS A 666 14.65 3.59 9.94
N PRO A 667 15.88 4.07 9.72
CA PRO A 667 16.43 4.16 8.38
C PRO A 667 16.65 2.74 7.81
N GLY A 668 16.53 2.60 6.49
CA GLY A 668 16.82 1.36 5.78
C GLY A 668 18.28 0.92 6.00
N LYS A 669 18.56 -0.35 5.76
CA LYS A 669 19.90 -0.95 6.01
C LYS A 669 20.96 -0.28 5.18
N HIS A 670 21.93 0.36 5.86
CA HIS A 670 23.11 0.99 5.28
C HIS A 670 24.26 0.92 6.28
N LYS A 671 25.48 1.21 5.85
CA LYS A 671 26.64 1.22 6.74
C LYS A 671 26.74 2.54 7.50
N GLU A 672 26.76 3.67 6.78
CA GLU A 672 26.87 5.02 7.36
C GLU A 672 26.42 6.09 6.35
N ILE A 673 26.09 7.28 6.86
CA ILE A 673 25.87 8.49 6.06
C ILE A 673 26.87 9.54 6.55
N LYS A 674 27.66 10.08 5.61
CA LYS A 674 28.70 11.10 5.84
C LYS A 674 28.27 12.45 5.29
N GLY A 675 28.85 13.54 5.83
CA GLY A 675 28.63 14.90 5.34
C GLY A 675 27.39 15.58 5.92
N ILE A 676 26.82 15.06 7.01
CA ILE A 676 25.61 15.58 7.66
C ILE A 676 25.85 16.98 8.21
N GLU A 677 27.08 17.27 8.64
CA GLU A 677 27.51 18.56 9.16
C GLU A 677 27.38 19.70 8.15
N ASN A 678 27.23 19.40 6.87
CA ASN A 678 27.09 20.39 5.79
C ASN A 678 25.66 20.88 5.59
N ILE A 679 24.67 20.31 6.29
CA ILE A 679 23.25 20.69 6.18
C ILE A 679 22.68 21.05 7.54
N ASP A 680 21.80 22.05 7.59
CA ASP A 680 21.13 22.51 8.79
C ASP A 680 19.72 21.91 8.90
N LYS A 681 19.08 21.66 7.78
CA LYS A 681 17.67 21.27 7.70
C LYS A 681 17.44 20.30 6.53
N ILE A 682 16.54 19.33 6.75
CA ILE A 682 16.03 18.46 5.70
C ILE A 682 14.50 18.59 5.61
N ILE A 683 13.98 18.67 4.40
CA ILE A 683 12.56 18.80 4.11
C ILE A 683 12.19 17.72 3.11
N ASN A 684 11.26 16.85 3.48
CA ASN A 684 10.70 15.85 2.59
C ASN A 684 9.32 16.28 2.12
N ILE A 685 9.12 16.32 0.81
CA ILE A 685 7.87 16.74 0.17
C ILE A 685 7.36 15.55 -0.64
N ASP A 686 6.48 14.78 -0.03
CA ASP A 686 5.83 13.62 -0.61
C ASP A 686 4.39 13.91 -1.03
N GLN A 687 3.74 12.96 -1.69
CA GLN A 687 2.36 13.05 -2.18
C GLN A 687 1.30 12.80 -1.10
N SER A 688 1.70 12.61 0.17
CA SER A 688 0.73 12.39 1.25
C SER A 688 -0.17 13.61 1.46
N PRO A 689 -1.43 13.43 1.87
CA PRO A 689 -2.34 14.55 2.13
C PRO A 689 -1.78 15.54 3.17
N ILE A 690 -2.09 16.83 3.02
CA ILE A 690 -1.74 17.88 4.01
C ILE A 690 -2.54 17.78 5.31
N GLY A 691 -3.49 16.87 5.39
CA GLY A 691 -4.29 16.54 6.56
C GLY A 691 -5.38 15.54 6.22
N ARG A 692 -5.89 14.86 7.25
CA ARG A 692 -6.88 13.76 7.07
C ARG A 692 -8.31 14.19 7.38
N THR A 693 -8.50 15.43 7.83
CA THR A 693 -9.81 15.95 8.20
C THR A 693 -10.23 17.10 7.28
N PRO A 694 -11.53 17.36 7.10
CA PRO A 694 -12.04 18.51 6.33
C PRO A 694 -11.60 19.87 6.87
N ARG A 695 -11.08 19.94 8.11
CA ARG A 695 -10.55 21.16 8.75
C ARG A 695 -9.17 21.55 8.23
N SER A 696 -8.39 20.59 7.77
CA SER A 696 -7.10 20.88 7.14
C SER A 696 -7.35 21.43 5.74
N ASN A 697 -6.72 22.55 5.44
CA ASN A 697 -6.84 23.23 4.14
C ASN A 697 -5.53 23.99 3.81
N PRO A 698 -5.34 24.48 2.58
CA PRO A 698 -4.14 25.23 2.20
C PRO A 698 -3.83 26.41 3.10
N ALA A 699 -4.84 27.20 3.53
CA ALA A 699 -4.62 28.35 4.37
C ALA A 699 -4.10 27.98 5.77
N THR A 700 -4.62 26.92 6.37
CA THR A 700 -4.18 26.44 7.69
C THR A 700 -2.81 25.79 7.63
N TYR A 701 -2.55 24.99 6.60
CA TYR A 701 -1.28 24.27 6.45
C TYR A 701 -0.09 25.22 6.24
N THR A 702 -0.25 26.24 5.38
CA THR A 702 0.79 27.26 5.14
C THR A 702 0.96 28.23 6.31
N GLY A 703 0.02 28.26 7.25
CA GLY A 703 0.01 29.19 8.40
C GLY A 703 -0.48 30.60 8.06
N VAL A 704 -0.87 30.87 6.82
CA VAL A 704 -1.40 32.19 6.42
C VAL A 704 -2.71 32.51 7.12
N PHE A 705 -3.48 31.50 7.49
CA PHE A 705 -4.76 31.69 8.17
C PHE A 705 -4.64 32.38 9.53
N ASP A 706 -3.52 32.21 10.22
CA ASP A 706 -3.27 32.91 11.48
C ASP A 706 -3.17 34.42 11.27
N SER A 707 -2.49 34.83 10.19
CA SER A 707 -2.39 36.25 9.81
C SER A 707 -3.74 36.84 9.34
N ILE A 708 -4.55 36.02 8.68
CA ILE A 708 -5.91 36.42 8.26
C ILE A 708 -6.81 36.61 9.51
N ARG A 709 -6.76 35.67 10.46
CA ARG A 709 -7.52 35.81 11.73
C ARG A 709 -7.11 37.05 12.54
N GLU A 710 -5.81 37.31 12.60
CA GLU A 710 -5.27 38.51 13.21
C GLU A 710 -5.84 39.79 12.55
N LEU A 711 -5.81 39.85 11.20
CA LEU A 711 -6.36 40.96 10.44
C LEU A 711 -7.84 41.19 10.72
N PHE A 712 -8.66 40.12 10.73
CA PHE A 712 -10.08 40.25 11.05
C PHE A 712 -10.33 40.75 12.49
N SER A 713 -9.53 40.35 13.48
CA SER A 713 -9.63 40.79 14.84
C SER A 713 -9.27 42.28 15.00
N GLN A 714 -8.55 42.87 14.06
CA GLN A 714 -8.17 44.29 14.06
C GLN A 714 -9.20 45.19 13.39
N THR A 715 -10.24 44.65 12.77
CA THR A 715 -11.35 45.44 12.20
C THR A 715 -12.10 46.23 13.31
N ASN A 716 -12.66 47.37 12.95
CA ASN A 716 -13.40 48.22 13.91
C ASN A 716 -14.54 47.43 14.55
N GLU A 717 -15.27 46.66 13.76
CA GLU A 717 -16.42 45.85 14.22
C GLU A 717 -16.00 44.75 15.22
N ALA A 718 -14.88 44.06 14.95
CA ALA A 718 -14.34 43.07 15.86
C ALA A 718 -13.86 43.68 17.17
N LYS A 719 -13.23 44.85 17.11
CA LYS A 719 -12.77 45.59 18.31
C LYS A 719 -13.93 46.05 19.19
N ILE A 720 -15.00 46.61 18.60
CA ILE A 720 -16.22 47.03 19.33
C ILE A 720 -16.85 45.83 20.06
N ARG A 721 -16.85 44.65 19.45
CA ARG A 721 -17.40 43.42 20.04
C ARG A 721 -16.42 42.65 20.93
N GLY A 722 -15.17 43.14 21.07
CA GLY A 722 -14.12 42.45 21.84
C GLY A 722 -13.66 41.11 21.26
N TYR A 723 -13.81 40.91 19.95
CA TYR A 723 -13.44 39.64 19.28
C TYR A 723 -11.94 39.54 19.12
N LYS A 724 -11.36 38.47 19.70
CA LYS A 724 -9.95 38.11 19.58
C LYS A 724 -9.73 37.20 18.36
N PRO A 725 -8.48 36.97 17.89
CA PRO A 725 -8.20 36.09 16.76
C PRO A 725 -8.79 34.67 16.87
N GLY A 726 -8.96 34.14 18.09
CA GLY A 726 -9.61 32.87 18.37
C GLY A 726 -11.07 32.79 17.91
N ARG A 727 -11.81 33.92 17.90
CA ARG A 727 -13.19 34.00 17.41
C ARG A 727 -13.31 33.65 15.94
N PHE A 728 -12.28 33.95 15.17
CA PHE A 728 -12.20 33.73 13.74
C PHE A 728 -11.58 32.32 13.38
N SER A 729 -11.42 31.46 14.39
CA SER A 729 -10.99 30.07 14.19
C SER A 729 -12.17 29.12 14.12
N PHE A 730 -12.29 28.34 13.04
CA PHE A 730 -13.30 27.28 12.95
C PHE A 730 -12.96 26.04 13.81
N ASN A 731 -11.79 25.98 14.43
CA ASN A 731 -11.39 24.88 15.34
C ASN A 731 -11.76 25.17 16.81
N VAL A 732 -12.01 26.43 17.19
CA VAL A 732 -12.21 26.87 18.58
C VAL A 732 -13.70 27.18 18.81
N LYS A 733 -14.22 26.77 19.95
CA LYS A 733 -15.58 27.16 20.40
C LYS A 733 -15.74 28.69 20.50
N GLY A 734 -16.94 29.14 20.18
CA GLY A 734 -17.31 30.55 20.28
C GLY A 734 -17.55 31.25 18.93
N GLY A 735 -16.72 30.97 17.91
CA GLY A 735 -16.90 31.55 16.58
C GLY A 735 -17.33 30.54 15.50
N ARG A 736 -17.10 29.26 15.73
CA ARG A 736 -17.48 28.20 14.78
C ARG A 736 -18.96 27.84 14.85
N CYS A 737 -19.45 27.23 13.78
CA CYS A 737 -20.75 26.55 13.79
C CYS A 737 -20.69 25.32 14.70
N GLU A 738 -21.51 25.27 15.75
CA GLU A 738 -21.50 24.15 16.70
C GLU A 738 -22.23 22.91 16.16
N ALA A 739 -23.08 23.01 15.12
CA ALA A 739 -23.74 21.86 14.49
C ALA A 739 -22.77 20.97 13.72
N CYS A 740 -21.83 21.57 12.96
CA CYS A 740 -20.79 20.84 12.23
C CYS A 740 -19.41 20.96 12.91
N HIS A 741 -19.32 21.56 14.09
CA HIS A 741 -18.07 21.80 14.81
C HIS A 741 -16.97 22.52 13.99
N GLY A 742 -17.39 23.29 12.97
CA GLY A 742 -16.48 24.05 12.10
C GLY A 742 -16.05 23.31 10.84
N ASP A 743 -16.53 22.08 10.58
CA ASP A 743 -16.19 21.31 9.38
C ASP A 743 -16.86 21.88 8.11
N GLY A 744 -18.02 22.56 8.26
CA GLY A 744 -18.83 23.04 7.15
C GLY A 744 -19.67 21.95 6.50
N ILE A 745 -19.32 20.69 6.73
CA ILE A 745 -19.97 19.50 6.22
C ILE A 745 -20.28 18.53 7.35
N ILE A 746 -21.25 17.66 7.16
CA ILE A 746 -21.62 16.59 8.08
C ILE A 746 -21.28 15.27 7.38
N LYS A 747 -20.49 14.43 8.04
CA LYS A 747 -20.21 13.08 7.61
C LYS A 747 -21.34 12.16 8.01
N ILE A 748 -21.96 11.50 7.06
CA ILE A 748 -22.95 10.45 7.30
C ILE A 748 -22.25 9.10 7.05
N GLU A 749 -22.02 8.37 8.14
CA GLU A 749 -21.37 7.05 8.06
C GLU A 749 -22.35 6.00 7.54
N MET A 750 -21.95 5.33 6.48
CA MET A 750 -22.75 4.29 5.82
C MET A 750 -22.05 2.95 6.02
N HIS A 751 -22.59 2.06 6.86
CA HIS A 751 -21.93 0.80 7.26
C HIS A 751 -21.48 -0.11 6.10
N PHE A 752 -22.12 -0.05 4.95
CA PHE A 752 -21.85 -0.90 3.77
C PHE A 752 -21.53 -0.12 2.49
N LEU A 753 -21.58 1.21 2.55
CA LEU A 753 -21.34 2.12 1.43
C LEU A 753 -20.26 3.14 1.81
N PRO A 754 -19.63 3.82 0.85
CA PRO A 754 -18.75 4.94 1.15
C PRO A 754 -19.48 6.03 1.95
N ASP A 755 -18.78 6.64 2.90
CA ASP A 755 -19.31 7.73 3.70
C ASP A 755 -19.76 8.90 2.81
N VAL A 756 -20.90 9.47 3.11
CA VAL A 756 -21.45 10.63 2.38
C VAL A 756 -21.20 11.91 3.17
N TYR A 757 -20.70 12.92 2.47
CA TYR A 757 -20.47 14.25 3.04
C TYR A 757 -21.50 15.23 2.48
N VAL A 758 -22.32 15.79 3.38
CA VAL A 758 -23.34 16.78 3.02
C VAL A 758 -23.03 18.14 3.64
N PRO A 759 -23.32 19.26 2.97
CA PRO A 759 -23.20 20.58 3.56
C PRO A 759 -24.02 20.69 4.85
N CYS A 760 -23.46 21.33 5.87
CA CYS A 760 -24.17 21.56 7.13
C CYS A 760 -25.39 22.45 6.91
N GLU A 761 -26.57 22.00 7.30
CA GLU A 761 -27.83 22.71 7.13
C GLU A 761 -27.87 24.06 7.88
N VAL A 762 -27.19 24.16 9.01
CA VAL A 762 -27.15 25.36 9.88
C VAL A 762 -26.28 26.45 9.28
N CYS A 763 -25.04 26.15 8.93
CA CYS A 763 -24.10 27.13 8.39
C CYS A 763 -23.98 27.10 6.86
N LYS A 764 -24.63 26.18 6.18
CA LYS A 764 -24.63 26.02 4.69
C LYS A 764 -23.21 26.03 4.12
N GLY A 765 -22.27 25.36 4.80
CA GLY A 765 -20.87 25.30 4.39
C GLY A 765 -19.98 26.43 4.93
N ALA A 766 -20.53 27.48 5.51
CA ALA A 766 -19.76 28.67 5.96
C ALA A 766 -18.81 28.44 7.15
N ARG A 767 -18.91 27.30 7.88
CA ARG A 767 -18.07 26.89 9.03
C ARG A 767 -18.23 27.71 10.30
N TYR A 768 -18.78 28.93 10.26
CA TYR A 768 -18.90 29.87 11.35
C TYR A 768 -20.35 30.12 11.76
N ASN A 769 -20.53 30.68 12.96
CA ASN A 769 -21.82 31.17 13.42
C ASN A 769 -22.15 32.57 12.81
N ARG A 770 -23.39 33.00 12.90
CA ARG A 770 -23.90 34.22 12.27
C ARG A 770 -23.15 35.46 12.77
N GLU A 771 -22.92 35.57 14.07
CA GLU A 771 -22.28 36.76 14.67
C GLU A 771 -20.82 36.94 14.17
N THR A 772 -20.07 35.84 13.95
CA THR A 772 -18.71 35.93 13.42
C THR A 772 -18.74 36.37 11.95
N LEU A 773 -19.76 35.95 11.19
CA LEU A 773 -19.93 36.29 9.75
C LEU A 773 -20.39 37.76 9.55
N GLU A 774 -20.89 38.42 10.56
CA GLU A 774 -21.20 39.83 10.48
C GLU A 774 -19.95 40.70 10.33
N VAL A 775 -18.80 40.29 10.91
CA VAL A 775 -17.54 40.99 10.77
C VAL A 775 -16.97 40.86 9.36
N LYS A 776 -16.75 42.02 8.72
CA LYS A 776 -16.25 42.10 7.34
C LYS A 776 -14.94 42.89 7.26
N TYR A 777 -14.07 42.43 6.34
CA TYR A 777 -12.90 43.17 5.91
C TYR A 777 -13.03 43.42 4.40
N LYS A 778 -12.94 44.69 3.96
CA LYS A 778 -13.22 45.10 2.58
C LYS A 778 -14.53 44.47 1.99
N GLY A 779 -15.57 44.40 2.78
CA GLY A 779 -16.88 43.86 2.39
C GLY A 779 -17.00 42.33 2.38
N LYS A 780 -15.94 41.58 2.68
CA LYS A 780 -15.90 40.10 2.68
C LYS A 780 -15.87 39.59 4.11
N THR A 781 -16.61 38.51 4.37
CA THR A 781 -16.55 37.73 5.60
C THR A 781 -15.35 36.81 5.61
N ILE A 782 -14.99 36.23 6.76
CA ILE A 782 -13.90 35.25 6.85
C ILE A 782 -14.22 33.97 6.08
N SER A 783 -15.50 33.62 5.98
CA SER A 783 -15.93 32.49 5.13
C SER A 783 -15.75 32.79 3.64
N ASP A 784 -16.09 34.01 3.19
CA ASP A 784 -15.83 34.44 1.82
C ASP A 784 -14.34 34.36 1.46
N VAL A 785 -13.48 34.76 2.40
CA VAL A 785 -12.01 34.67 2.22
C VAL A 785 -11.53 33.22 2.08
N LEU A 786 -12.10 32.29 2.86
CA LEU A 786 -11.76 30.88 2.71
C LEU A 786 -12.23 30.29 1.36
N ASN A 787 -13.32 30.81 0.82
CA ASN A 787 -13.86 30.40 -0.47
C ASN A 787 -13.17 31.08 -1.69
N MET A 788 -12.34 32.11 -1.44
CA MET A 788 -11.54 32.73 -2.49
C MET A 788 -10.50 31.76 -3.03
N THR A 789 -10.27 31.83 -4.34
CA THR A 789 -9.10 31.22 -4.96
C THR A 789 -7.82 31.93 -4.51
N VAL A 790 -6.67 31.27 -4.65
CA VAL A 790 -5.36 31.90 -4.36
C VAL A 790 -5.15 33.14 -5.23
N ASP A 791 -5.55 33.11 -6.51
CA ASP A 791 -5.44 34.24 -7.44
C ASP A 791 -6.27 35.46 -6.96
N GLU A 792 -7.53 35.23 -6.55
CA GLU A 792 -8.37 36.26 -5.95
C GLU A 792 -7.78 36.78 -4.64
N GLY A 793 -7.22 35.85 -3.83
CA GLY A 793 -6.54 36.20 -2.58
C GLY A 793 -5.30 37.10 -2.80
N CYS A 794 -4.52 36.88 -3.86
CA CYS A 794 -3.40 37.75 -4.24
C CYS A 794 -3.85 39.19 -4.50
N VAL A 795 -4.95 39.37 -5.23
CA VAL A 795 -5.50 40.71 -5.52
C VAL A 795 -6.11 41.33 -4.24
N PHE A 796 -6.87 40.56 -3.47
CA PHE A 796 -7.57 41.05 -2.27
C PHE A 796 -6.61 41.51 -1.17
N PHE A 797 -5.48 40.79 -0.99
CA PHE A 797 -4.49 41.05 0.07
C PHE A 797 -3.22 41.73 -0.46
N GLU A 798 -3.21 42.32 -1.68
CA GLU A 798 -2.06 42.96 -2.27
C GLU A 798 -1.34 43.96 -1.33
N ASN A 799 -2.11 44.73 -0.54
CA ASN A 799 -1.60 45.73 0.39
C ASN A 799 -1.26 45.19 1.80
N ILE A 800 -1.27 43.86 1.99
CA ILE A 800 -0.94 43.18 3.25
C ILE A 800 0.27 42.29 3.04
N PRO A 801 1.53 42.78 3.11
CA PRO A 801 2.73 42.06 2.70
C PRO A 801 2.90 40.68 3.32
N LYS A 802 2.50 40.55 4.63
CA LYS A 802 2.59 39.29 5.36
C LYS A 802 1.69 38.19 4.75
N ILE A 803 0.45 38.53 4.35
CA ILE A 803 -0.50 37.60 3.74
C ILE A 803 -0.17 37.42 2.26
N TYR A 804 0.07 38.52 1.53
CA TYR A 804 0.38 38.52 0.11
C TYR A 804 1.55 37.58 -0.25
N ARG A 805 2.61 37.57 0.57
CA ARG A 805 3.76 36.69 0.34
C ARG A 805 3.37 35.21 0.27
N TYR A 806 2.50 34.72 1.17
CA TYR A 806 2.03 33.33 1.15
C TYR A 806 1.17 33.05 -0.08
N MET A 807 0.28 33.99 -0.44
CA MET A 807 -0.59 33.86 -1.61
C MET A 807 0.26 33.82 -2.88
N LYS A 808 1.26 34.69 -3.00
CA LYS A 808 2.15 34.74 -4.15
C LYS A 808 2.97 33.48 -4.34
N VAL A 809 3.46 32.88 -3.25
CA VAL A 809 4.18 31.61 -3.33
C VAL A 809 3.27 30.46 -3.76
N LEU A 810 2.02 30.40 -3.27
CA LEU A 810 1.03 29.42 -3.74
C LEU A 810 0.72 29.60 -5.24
N GLN A 811 0.62 30.84 -5.72
CA GLN A 811 0.44 31.15 -7.13
C GLN A 811 1.66 30.73 -7.96
N ASP A 812 2.87 31.01 -7.48
CA ASP A 812 4.14 30.69 -8.18
C ASP A 812 4.34 29.18 -8.36
N VAL A 813 3.81 28.34 -7.45
CA VAL A 813 3.83 26.87 -7.62
C VAL A 813 2.66 26.33 -8.47
N GLY A 814 1.91 27.22 -9.17
CA GLY A 814 0.82 26.85 -10.05
C GLY A 814 -0.49 26.46 -9.35
N LEU A 815 -0.73 26.93 -8.10
CA LEU A 815 -1.94 26.67 -7.32
C LEU A 815 -2.89 27.88 -7.25
N GLY A 816 -2.84 28.79 -8.23
CA GLY A 816 -3.68 29.97 -8.27
C GLY A 816 -5.18 29.68 -8.26
N TYR A 817 -5.59 28.56 -8.81
CA TYR A 817 -6.98 28.14 -8.96
C TYR A 817 -7.62 27.49 -7.72
N ILE A 818 -6.85 26.96 -6.75
CA ILE A 818 -7.41 26.29 -5.57
C ILE A 818 -8.00 27.30 -4.60
N GLN A 819 -9.04 26.92 -3.86
CA GLN A 819 -9.60 27.73 -2.80
C GLN A 819 -8.75 27.64 -1.52
N LEU A 820 -8.61 28.76 -0.80
CA LEU A 820 -7.85 28.84 0.45
C LEU A 820 -8.37 27.89 1.53
N GLY A 821 -9.69 27.71 1.61
CA GLY A 821 -10.38 26.82 2.53
C GLY A 821 -10.71 25.43 1.96
N GLN A 822 -10.20 25.06 0.79
CA GLN A 822 -10.46 23.75 0.18
C GLN A 822 -10.03 22.62 1.12
N PRO A 823 -10.91 21.66 1.45
CA PRO A 823 -10.57 20.55 2.34
C PRO A 823 -9.37 19.75 1.80
N ALA A 824 -8.45 19.36 2.68
CA ALA A 824 -7.28 18.55 2.31
C ALA A 824 -7.64 17.23 1.62
N THR A 825 -8.80 16.66 1.95
CA THR A 825 -9.33 15.41 1.40
C THR A 825 -9.76 15.51 -0.07
N THR A 826 -9.96 16.73 -0.58
CA THR A 826 -10.37 16.99 -1.97
C THR A 826 -9.20 17.37 -2.87
N LEU A 827 -8.00 17.59 -2.29
CA LEU A 827 -6.80 17.88 -3.05
C LEU A 827 -6.22 16.60 -3.68
N SER A 828 -5.74 16.69 -4.90
CA SER A 828 -4.92 15.65 -5.52
C SER A 828 -3.57 15.51 -4.80
N GLY A 829 -2.88 14.38 -4.99
CA GLY A 829 -1.55 14.16 -4.41
C GLY A 829 -0.55 15.25 -4.85
N GLY A 830 -0.56 15.63 -6.12
CA GLY A 830 0.31 16.70 -6.65
C GLY A 830 -0.04 18.09 -6.11
N GLU A 831 -1.33 18.42 -5.91
CA GLU A 831 -1.74 19.67 -5.27
C GLU A 831 -1.28 19.73 -3.81
N ALA A 832 -1.49 18.65 -3.04
CA ALA A 832 -1.03 18.54 -1.66
C ALA A 832 0.49 18.74 -1.56
N GLN A 833 1.26 18.13 -2.47
CA GLN A 833 2.72 18.27 -2.54
C GLN A 833 3.15 19.71 -2.83
N ARG A 834 2.48 20.39 -3.77
CA ARG A 834 2.77 21.80 -4.08
C ARG A 834 2.40 22.75 -2.94
N VAL A 835 1.31 22.47 -2.19
CA VAL A 835 1.00 23.21 -0.96
C VAL A 835 2.10 23.06 0.10
N LYS A 836 2.65 21.85 0.28
CA LYS A 836 3.80 21.60 1.16
C LYS A 836 5.01 22.39 0.72
N LEU A 837 5.34 22.35 -0.57
CA LEU A 837 6.45 23.11 -1.16
C LEU A 837 6.25 24.62 -0.91
N ALA A 838 5.07 25.17 -1.19
CA ALA A 838 4.75 26.57 -0.98
C ALA A 838 4.92 26.99 0.49
N SER A 839 4.50 26.13 1.44
CA SER A 839 4.67 26.39 2.89
C SER A 839 6.15 26.57 3.27
N GLU A 840 7.05 25.77 2.71
CA GLU A 840 8.49 25.86 3.01
C GLU A 840 9.14 27.02 2.27
N LEU A 841 8.75 27.30 1.05
CA LEU A 841 9.24 28.47 0.26
C LEU A 841 8.87 29.82 0.88
N ALA A 842 7.72 29.88 1.58
CA ALA A 842 7.31 31.08 2.30
C ALA A 842 8.22 31.40 3.52
N ARG A 843 9.06 30.47 3.97
CA ARG A 843 10.05 30.66 5.03
C ARG A 843 11.38 31.17 4.48
N ARG A 844 12.22 31.75 5.34
CA ARG A 844 13.58 32.16 4.93
C ARG A 844 14.44 30.91 4.78
N SER A 845 15.13 30.77 3.63
CA SER A 845 16.15 29.77 3.44
C SER A 845 17.42 30.10 4.24
N THR A 846 18.12 29.07 4.70
CA THR A 846 19.45 29.18 5.32
C THR A 846 20.59 29.03 4.30
N GLY A 847 20.29 28.58 3.06
CA GLY A 847 21.28 28.21 2.04
C GLY A 847 21.97 26.86 2.31
N LYS A 848 21.50 26.10 3.33
CA LYS A 848 22.02 24.78 3.70
C LYS A 848 20.89 23.76 3.92
N THR A 849 19.72 24.03 3.31
CA THR A 849 18.58 23.13 3.40
C THR A 849 18.66 22.09 2.29
N LEU A 850 18.40 20.82 2.65
CA LEU A 850 18.22 19.72 1.70
C LEU A 850 16.72 19.49 1.50
N TYR A 851 16.24 19.75 0.29
CA TYR A 851 14.88 19.42 -0.14
C TYR A 851 14.88 18.08 -0.86
N ILE A 852 13.98 17.19 -0.46
CA ILE A 852 13.74 15.91 -1.12
C ILE A 852 12.30 15.92 -1.64
N LEU A 853 12.13 15.67 -2.94
CA LEU A 853 10.83 15.60 -3.60
C LEU A 853 10.68 14.25 -4.30
N ASP A 854 9.51 13.64 -4.14
CA ASP A 854 9.18 12.36 -4.79
C ASP A 854 8.13 12.58 -5.87
N GLU A 855 8.55 12.41 -7.14
CA GLU A 855 7.75 12.58 -8.36
C GLU A 855 6.87 13.85 -8.35
N PRO A 856 7.46 15.05 -8.21
CA PRO A 856 6.69 16.29 -8.08
C PRO A 856 5.94 16.73 -9.34
N THR A 857 6.18 16.10 -10.49
CA THR A 857 5.49 16.39 -11.74
C THR A 857 4.23 15.58 -11.96
N THR A 858 3.86 14.73 -11.02
CA THR A 858 2.66 13.90 -11.08
C THR A 858 1.41 14.75 -11.30
N GLY A 859 0.62 14.44 -12.33
CA GLY A 859 -0.62 15.15 -12.67
C GLY A 859 -0.44 16.56 -13.19
N LEU A 860 0.78 16.93 -13.65
CA LEU A 860 1.08 18.26 -14.15
C LEU A 860 1.17 18.28 -15.68
N HIS A 861 0.53 19.28 -16.26
CA HIS A 861 0.76 19.66 -17.65
C HIS A 861 2.19 20.26 -17.82
N THR A 862 2.78 20.13 -19.00
CA THR A 862 4.13 20.64 -19.29
C THR A 862 4.32 22.12 -18.92
N ALA A 863 3.27 22.95 -19.05
CA ALA A 863 3.32 24.35 -18.63
C ALA A 863 3.45 24.51 -17.09
N ASP A 864 2.75 23.66 -16.33
CA ASP A 864 2.83 23.65 -14.86
C ASP A 864 4.20 23.12 -14.39
N ILE A 865 4.77 22.14 -15.12
CA ILE A 865 6.13 21.63 -14.89
C ILE A 865 7.16 22.74 -15.09
N HIS A 866 6.99 23.56 -16.13
CA HIS A 866 7.88 24.70 -16.39
C HIS A 866 7.90 25.67 -15.20
N GLN A 867 6.73 26.06 -14.69
CA GLN A 867 6.61 26.92 -13.52
C GLN A 867 7.23 26.29 -12.25
N LEU A 868 6.98 24.99 -12.02
CA LEU A 868 7.58 24.26 -10.91
C LEU A 868 9.11 24.26 -10.99
N LEU A 869 9.68 24.02 -12.18
CA LEU A 869 11.13 24.04 -12.39
C LEU A 869 11.74 25.42 -12.08
N ASP A 870 11.09 26.52 -12.49
CA ASP A 870 11.54 27.87 -12.16
C ASP A 870 11.63 28.09 -10.63
N VAL A 871 10.68 27.53 -9.90
CA VAL A 871 10.66 27.57 -8.43
C VAL A 871 11.81 26.75 -7.83
N LEU A 872 12.02 25.50 -8.31
CA LEU A 872 13.08 24.63 -7.82
C LEU A 872 14.47 25.20 -8.16
N GLN A 873 14.65 25.81 -9.33
CA GLN A 873 15.89 26.45 -9.71
C GLN A 873 16.21 27.66 -8.82
N ARG A 874 15.22 28.49 -8.47
CA ARG A 874 15.38 29.59 -7.50
C ARG A 874 15.84 29.13 -6.11
N LEU A 875 15.41 27.96 -5.63
CA LEU A 875 15.91 27.38 -4.39
C LEU A 875 17.40 27.05 -4.45
N VAL A 876 17.81 26.41 -5.54
CA VAL A 876 19.22 26.05 -5.76
C VAL A 876 20.09 27.29 -5.94
N ASP A 877 19.61 28.31 -6.64
CA ASP A 877 20.29 29.61 -6.79
C ASP A 877 20.47 30.32 -5.43
N GLY A 878 19.57 30.06 -4.48
CA GLY A 878 19.66 30.49 -3.08
C GLY A 878 20.69 29.73 -2.23
N GLY A 879 21.39 28.73 -2.79
CA GLY A 879 22.38 27.90 -2.11
C GLY A 879 21.86 26.60 -1.52
N ASP A 880 20.55 26.35 -1.56
CA ASP A 880 19.94 25.11 -1.06
C ASP A 880 20.22 23.94 -2.01
N THR A 881 20.06 22.72 -1.52
CA THR A 881 20.20 21.50 -2.32
C THR A 881 18.83 20.91 -2.59
N VAL A 882 18.57 20.54 -3.83
CA VAL A 882 17.31 19.89 -4.23
C VAL A 882 17.62 18.51 -4.80
N VAL A 883 17.03 17.47 -4.21
CA VAL A 883 17.10 16.08 -4.66
C VAL A 883 15.69 15.64 -5.05
N VAL A 884 15.52 15.23 -6.30
CA VAL A 884 14.21 14.83 -6.84
C VAL A 884 14.27 13.41 -7.37
N ILE A 885 13.29 12.60 -7.04
CA ILE A 885 13.04 11.33 -7.74
C ILE A 885 12.14 11.64 -8.92
N GLU A 886 12.58 11.37 -10.15
CA GLU A 886 11.80 11.72 -11.33
C GLU A 886 11.98 10.77 -12.52
N HIS A 887 10.91 10.72 -13.33
CA HIS A 887 10.87 10.02 -14.61
C HIS A 887 10.65 10.96 -15.80
N ASN A 888 10.13 12.16 -15.53
CA ASN A 888 9.85 13.16 -16.55
C ASN A 888 11.17 13.67 -17.17
N LEU A 889 11.31 13.48 -18.47
CA LEU A 889 12.53 13.83 -19.19
C LEU A 889 12.79 15.35 -19.26
N ASP A 890 11.74 16.18 -19.18
CA ASP A 890 11.88 17.63 -19.12
C ASP A 890 12.54 18.10 -17.82
N VAL A 891 12.22 17.45 -16.71
CA VAL A 891 12.89 17.67 -15.42
C VAL A 891 14.32 17.14 -15.46
N ILE A 892 14.51 15.92 -15.96
CA ILE A 892 15.82 15.26 -16.03
C ILE A 892 16.82 16.08 -16.86
N LYS A 893 16.38 16.63 -18.00
CA LYS A 893 17.27 17.45 -18.87
C LYS A 893 17.70 18.75 -18.21
N THR A 894 16.97 19.26 -17.20
CA THR A 894 17.29 20.52 -16.50
C THR A 894 18.18 20.33 -15.28
N ALA A 895 18.42 19.08 -14.84
CA ALA A 895 19.22 18.77 -13.66
C ALA A 895 20.69 19.12 -13.81
N ASP A 896 21.36 19.51 -12.72
CA ASP A 896 22.81 19.69 -12.69
C ASP A 896 23.53 18.34 -12.55
N TYR A 897 22.95 17.41 -11.79
CA TYR A 897 23.53 16.10 -11.55
C TYR A 897 22.46 15.02 -11.58
N LEU A 898 22.76 13.87 -12.17
CA LEU A 898 21.90 12.71 -12.26
C LEU A 898 22.51 11.50 -11.57
N ILE A 899 21.64 10.68 -10.99
CA ILE A 899 21.96 9.35 -10.46
C ILE A 899 20.95 8.39 -11.08
N ASP A 900 21.43 7.53 -12.00
CA ASP A 900 20.59 6.56 -12.70
C ASP A 900 20.73 5.17 -12.08
N LEU A 901 19.61 4.64 -11.54
CA LEU A 901 19.53 3.32 -10.92
C LEU A 901 18.93 2.29 -11.88
N GLY A 902 19.47 1.07 -11.82
CA GLY A 902 19.02 -0.01 -12.67
C GLY A 902 19.88 -1.27 -12.51
N PRO A 903 20.13 -1.99 -13.63
CA PRO A 903 19.60 -1.77 -15.00
C PRO A 903 18.11 -2.08 -15.15
N GLU A 904 17.55 -2.97 -14.31
CA GLU A 904 16.17 -3.42 -14.32
C GLU A 904 15.48 -3.14 -12.99
N GLY A 905 14.19 -3.52 -12.86
CA GLY A 905 13.45 -3.48 -11.61
C GLY A 905 13.68 -4.73 -10.73
N GLY A 906 13.29 -4.65 -9.44
CA GLY A 906 13.33 -5.76 -8.49
C GLY A 906 14.73 -6.32 -8.27
N ASN A 907 14.84 -7.65 -8.22
CA ASN A 907 16.10 -8.36 -7.93
C ASN A 907 17.21 -8.12 -8.98
N ARG A 908 16.84 -7.73 -10.20
CA ARG A 908 17.79 -7.41 -11.28
C ARG A 908 18.22 -5.95 -11.29
N GLY A 909 17.63 -5.11 -10.43
CA GLY A 909 17.97 -3.70 -10.20
C GLY A 909 18.89 -3.48 -9.00
N GLY A 910 18.81 -2.30 -8.43
CA GLY A 910 19.48 -1.94 -7.18
C GLY A 910 20.95 -1.58 -7.29
N THR A 911 21.43 -1.26 -8.49
CA THR A 911 22.80 -0.79 -8.76
C THR A 911 22.78 0.59 -9.41
N ILE A 912 23.90 1.31 -9.34
CA ILE A 912 24.10 2.56 -10.08
C ILE A 912 24.54 2.19 -11.50
N VAL A 913 23.75 2.56 -12.49
CA VAL A 913 24.06 2.35 -13.91
C VAL A 913 24.97 3.48 -14.41
N ALA A 914 24.63 4.73 -14.05
CA ALA A 914 25.37 5.89 -14.44
C ALA A 914 25.18 7.03 -13.42
N LYS A 915 26.15 7.96 -13.35
CA LYS A 915 26.07 9.18 -12.55
C LYS A 915 26.89 10.30 -13.22
N GLY A 916 26.46 11.53 -13.08
CA GLY A 916 27.14 12.69 -13.69
C GLY A 916 26.14 13.72 -14.20
N THR A 917 26.55 14.54 -15.14
CA THR A 917 25.66 15.48 -15.82
C THR A 917 24.69 14.75 -16.77
N PRO A 918 23.56 15.35 -17.15
CA PRO A 918 22.67 14.77 -18.17
C PRO A 918 23.40 14.40 -19.46
N GLU A 919 24.38 15.20 -19.89
CA GLU A 919 25.22 14.96 -21.05
C GLU A 919 26.13 13.73 -20.89
N ASP A 920 26.60 13.44 -19.68
CA ASP A 920 27.41 12.25 -19.41
C ASP A 920 26.56 10.98 -19.41
N ILE A 921 25.39 11.04 -18.80
CA ILE A 921 24.43 9.92 -18.79
C ILE A 921 23.98 9.55 -20.22
N ALA A 922 23.73 10.55 -21.07
CA ALA A 922 23.36 10.35 -22.49
C ALA A 922 24.40 9.59 -23.31
N LYS A 923 25.67 9.51 -22.84
CA LYS A 923 26.76 8.76 -23.51
C LYS A 923 26.78 7.28 -23.07
N VAL A 924 26.15 6.94 -21.96
CA VAL A 924 26.17 5.58 -21.37
C VAL A 924 25.13 4.69 -22.03
N LYS A 925 25.55 3.76 -22.87
CA LYS A 925 24.65 2.85 -23.60
C LYS A 925 23.79 1.95 -22.69
N ALA A 926 24.27 1.62 -21.51
CA ALA A 926 23.55 0.78 -20.56
C ALA A 926 22.41 1.54 -19.84
N SER A 927 22.39 2.86 -19.90
CA SER A 927 21.37 3.71 -19.28
C SER A 927 20.16 3.86 -20.21
N TYR A 928 19.03 3.33 -19.84
CA TYR A 928 17.78 3.58 -20.55
C TYR A 928 17.41 5.05 -20.51
N THR A 929 17.53 5.71 -19.35
CA THR A 929 17.31 7.15 -19.23
C THR A 929 18.20 7.92 -20.20
N GLY A 930 19.50 7.55 -20.31
CA GLY A 930 20.44 8.18 -21.22
C GLY A 930 20.04 8.04 -22.70
N GLN A 931 19.49 6.89 -23.09
CA GLN A 931 19.03 6.65 -24.46
C GLN A 931 17.88 7.60 -24.85
N PHE A 932 16.88 7.76 -23.97
CA PHE A 932 15.73 8.67 -24.21
C PHE A 932 16.11 10.14 -24.04
N LEU A 933 17.07 10.46 -23.17
CA LEU A 933 17.51 11.83 -22.90
C LEU A 933 18.33 12.41 -24.06
N LYS A 934 19.12 11.61 -24.76
CA LYS A 934 20.03 12.05 -25.82
C LYS A 934 19.32 12.85 -26.90
N PRO A 935 18.24 12.42 -27.55
CA PRO A 935 17.51 13.20 -28.57
C PRO A 935 17.02 14.53 -28.04
N LEU A 936 16.52 14.58 -26.81
CA LEU A 936 15.98 15.79 -26.19
C LEU A 936 17.06 16.82 -25.89
N LEU A 937 18.25 16.40 -25.48
CA LEU A 937 19.40 17.30 -25.30
C LEU A 937 19.87 17.88 -26.62
N GLU A 938 19.87 17.08 -27.71
CA GLU A 938 20.22 17.55 -29.06
C GLU A 938 19.17 18.51 -29.58
N GLU A 939 17.88 18.23 -29.41
CA GLU A 939 16.78 19.15 -29.76
C GLU A 939 16.86 20.43 -28.96
N GLY A 940 17.06 20.39 -27.66
CA GLY A 940 17.16 21.54 -26.77
C GLY A 940 18.32 22.48 -27.18
N LYS A 941 19.47 21.90 -27.57
CA LYS A 941 20.61 22.70 -28.10
C LYS A 941 20.27 23.41 -29.42
N ARG A 942 19.45 22.79 -30.29
CA ARG A 942 18.99 23.43 -31.55
C ARG A 942 18.02 24.58 -31.26
N LEU A 943 17.06 24.34 -30.32
CA LEU A 943 16.07 25.35 -29.92
C LEU A 943 16.74 26.54 -29.23
N ASN A 944 17.68 26.32 -28.32
CA ASN A 944 18.44 27.39 -27.65
C ASN A 944 19.26 28.24 -28.64
N LYS A 945 19.69 27.66 -29.77
CA LYS A 945 20.38 28.44 -30.86
C LYS A 945 19.40 29.22 -31.70
N ARG A 946 18.16 28.77 -31.85
CA ARG A 946 17.11 29.49 -32.60
C ARG A 946 16.70 30.78 -31.88
N ASP A 947 16.63 30.73 -30.54
CA ASP A 947 16.11 31.82 -29.70
C ASP A 947 17.25 32.75 -29.19
N ALA A 948 18.53 32.46 -29.50
CA ALA A 948 19.71 33.29 -29.23
C ALA A 948 20.07 34.15 -30.44
#